data_ea4869ba7a7e34e95ae5d966b472db10
#
_entry.id   ea4869ba7a7e34e95ae5d966b472db10
#
_cell.length_a   1.000
_cell.length_b   1.000
_cell.length_c   1.000
_cell.angle_alpha   90.00
_cell.angle_beta   90.00
_cell.angle_gamma   90.00
#
_symmetry.space_group_name_H-M   'P 1'
#
loop_
_entity.id
_entity.type
_entity.pdbx_description
1 polymer ?
#
loop_
_entity_poly.entity_id
_entity_poly.type
_entity_poly.pdbx_seq_one_letter_code
_entity_poly.pdbx_strand_id
1 'polypeptide(L)'
;MKREIIAINEGWKFCLDPENIGLKQNWQEKGLDQKSKIGAVKTVMLPHTFNTDSESEEYRGIFWYEYDFSVPADWEGKQIWFDFHGIYRDASFWVNGKSAGEHLGAGFTSFKLDATKLIQVGKNKLVVRGTNEYSPHALPWDRQFDWADDGGIFRPVYLNVCEKGGIRSVRIYQNVLLDTTQNERIKKAPVQVTAEIQLWDNCSQKNEQTEFQTNDNKNTNSKWYYELYEGTPENKAKQIVSAEAPLNTAVSKNVAVENTSSETMSVTDTISFTVDDVTLWHFDHPQLYTVCLHEFVNDKEIDCVEVTVGFRSLTVRNGQFVLNGETVELVGTEWMPGSDPRIGNAETKEDIARWLTLLKGCNCIFTRVHWQQDDSFFDWCDRHGMLVQEEVPLWGQPKEPVTHEKLLAIAQIDEMMESHFNHPSIIAWGVGNELDGQSEITAQYVKDMKSYIASKDSNRLMSYVSNTLLETPKDATALGDMIMANDYMGTWHGNKDPRVEIPRFWNEHKDKPIVISEFGLCEPAFAGGDPRRAEIFLEKMNIYRELGVNGIIWFCLNDYRTQMGEEGEGRLRRRVHGSVDLYGNPKPSYETVKNECAPLYIKSVAFYDNDRDESKENPKKISGRLKSQRKLQLVIANKTALPCYESCGYHLAGFNSIGSRICQIELDTLKPGETQTVLLADTKESFSRLVIERPDGSESISYQLKDMIKAMK
;
A
#
# COMPACT_ATOMS: atom_id res chain seq x y z
N MET A 1 -22.77 -23.67 6.77
CA MET A 1 -23.29 -22.29 6.64
C MET A 1 -22.20 -21.46 6.01
N LYS A 2 -22.52 -20.54 5.10
CA LYS A 2 -21.51 -19.65 4.52
C LYS A 2 -21.00 -18.70 5.62
N ARG A 3 -19.70 -18.39 5.62
CA ARG A 3 -19.10 -17.36 6.48
C ARG A 3 -19.90 -16.05 6.39
N GLU A 4 -20.13 -15.41 7.53
CA GLU A 4 -20.75 -14.09 7.60
C GLU A 4 -19.72 -13.05 8.05
N ILE A 5 -19.64 -11.93 7.35
CA ILE A 5 -18.80 -10.77 7.67
C ILE A 5 -19.73 -9.56 7.78
N ILE A 6 -19.83 -8.98 8.96
CA ILE A 6 -20.77 -7.93 9.28
C ILE A 6 -20.00 -6.68 9.68
N ALA A 7 -20.12 -5.61 8.91
CA ALA A 7 -19.57 -4.31 9.30
C ALA A 7 -20.35 -3.77 10.50
N ILE A 8 -19.66 -3.47 11.59
CA ILE A 8 -20.26 -2.95 12.82
C ILE A 8 -19.79 -1.51 13.09
N ASN A 9 -19.90 -0.66 12.09
CA ASN A 9 -19.35 0.69 12.12
C ASN A 9 -20.33 1.76 12.65
N GLU A 10 -21.60 1.42 12.91
CA GLU A 10 -22.62 2.36 13.39
C GLU A 10 -23.03 2.05 14.84
N GLY A 11 -23.47 3.08 15.57
CA GLY A 11 -24.08 2.92 16.89
C GLY A 11 -23.13 2.73 18.06
N TRP A 12 -21.85 3.03 17.90
CA TRP A 12 -20.89 3.03 18.96
C TRP A 12 -21.11 4.18 19.95
N LYS A 13 -21.02 3.90 21.23
CA LYS A 13 -20.94 4.92 22.28
C LYS A 13 -19.46 5.20 22.56
N PHE A 14 -19.13 6.46 22.79
CA PHE A 14 -17.76 6.92 23.01
C PHE A 14 -17.72 7.91 24.18
N CYS A 15 -16.66 7.87 25.02
CA CYS A 15 -16.33 8.94 25.96
C CYS A 15 -14.82 8.98 26.27
N LEU A 16 -14.34 10.15 26.67
CA LEU A 16 -13.00 10.34 27.22
C LEU A 16 -13.01 10.06 28.73
N ASP A 17 -11.87 9.60 29.27
CA ASP A 17 -11.69 9.29 30.69
C ASP A 17 -10.40 9.92 31.24
N PRO A 18 -10.32 11.26 31.31
CA PRO A 18 -9.10 11.97 31.71
C PRO A 18 -8.69 11.70 33.18
N GLU A 19 -9.60 11.26 34.04
CA GLU A 19 -9.33 10.91 35.43
C GLU A 19 -9.06 9.42 35.64
N ASN A 20 -9.11 8.59 34.58
CA ASN A 20 -8.93 7.13 34.64
C ASN A 20 -9.81 6.46 35.69
N ILE A 21 -11.09 6.79 35.69
CA ILE A 21 -12.06 6.26 36.66
C ILE A 21 -12.86 5.08 36.11
N GLY A 22 -12.88 4.85 34.80
CA GLY A 22 -13.75 3.86 34.18
C GLY A 22 -13.59 2.46 34.74
N LEU A 23 -12.34 1.98 34.96
CA LEU A 23 -12.09 0.69 35.58
C LEU A 23 -12.58 0.65 37.05
N LYS A 24 -12.38 1.74 37.82
CA LYS A 24 -12.86 1.84 39.21
C LYS A 24 -14.37 1.84 39.32
N GLN A 25 -15.05 2.33 38.28
CA GLN A 25 -16.50 2.36 38.17
C GLN A 25 -17.09 1.12 37.52
N ASN A 26 -16.23 0.18 37.07
CA ASN A 26 -16.60 -1.05 36.36
C ASN A 26 -17.33 -0.78 35.05
N TRP A 27 -16.87 0.18 34.21
CA TRP A 27 -17.45 0.45 32.89
C TRP A 27 -17.30 -0.74 31.94
N GLN A 28 -16.26 -1.54 32.09
CA GLN A 28 -16.07 -2.77 31.31
C GLN A 28 -17.21 -3.79 31.53
N GLU A 29 -17.92 -3.73 32.68
CA GLU A 29 -19.02 -4.63 33.00
C GLU A 29 -20.38 -3.94 32.86
N LYS A 30 -20.52 -2.74 33.43
CA LYS A 30 -21.78 -1.98 33.47
C LYS A 30 -22.09 -1.23 32.17
N GLY A 31 -21.04 -0.95 31.35
CA GLY A 31 -21.11 -0.04 30.23
C GLY A 31 -20.82 1.41 30.61
N LEU A 32 -20.77 2.28 29.59
CA LEU A 32 -20.47 3.69 29.77
C LEU A 32 -21.64 4.42 30.48
N ASP A 33 -21.36 5.10 31.58
CA ASP A 33 -22.40 5.81 32.32
C ASP A 33 -22.65 7.21 31.76
N GLN A 34 -23.86 7.45 31.23
CA GLN A 34 -24.29 8.75 30.71
C GLN A 34 -24.30 9.87 31.77
N LYS A 35 -24.22 9.54 33.04
CA LYS A 35 -24.22 10.50 34.18
C LYS A 35 -22.81 10.90 34.63
N SER A 36 -21.77 10.39 33.95
CA SER A 36 -20.39 10.78 34.27
C SER A 36 -20.22 12.29 34.08
N LYS A 37 -19.62 12.97 35.06
CA LYS A 37 -19.30 14.40 34.99
C LYS A 37 -18.16 14.71 34.00
N ILE A 38 -17.53 13.66 33.45
CA ILE A 38 -16.28 13.74 32.67
C ILE A 38 -16.60 13.25 31.27
N GLY A 39 -16.80 14.19 30.38
CA GLY A 39 -17.12 13.93 28.97
C GLY A 39 -18.51 13.28 28.79
N ALA A 40 -19.40 13.92 28.10
CA ALA A 40 -20.68 13.30 27.76
C ALA A 40 -20.46 12.08 26.87
N VAL A 41 -21.15 10.97 27.13
CA VAL A 41 -21.17 9.82 26.23
C VAL A 41 -21.83 10.27 24.91
N LYS A 42 -21.06 10.16 23.81
CA LYS A 42 -21.51 10.51 22.45
C LYS A 42 -21.80 9.22 21.66
N THR A 43 -22.75 9.24 20.75
CA THR A 43 -22.89 8.19 19.74
C THR A 43 -22.03 8.57 18.55
N VAL A 44 -21.19 7.65 18.10
CA VAL A 44 -20.25 7.85 16.98
C VAL A 44 -20.36 6.75 15.95
N MET A 45 -19.84 7.02 14.75
CA MET A 45 -19.73 6.06 13.65
C MET A 45 -18.23 5.85 13.37
N LEU A 46 -17.83 4.63 13.04
CA LEU A 46 -16.47 4.29 12.63
C LEU A 46 -16.32 4.43 11.10
N PRO A 47 -15.17 4.82 10.61
CA PRO A 47 -13.96 5.27 11.32
C PRO A 47 -14.18 6.52 12.18
N HIS A 48 -13.57 6.57 13.38
CA HIS A 48 -13.73 7.68 14.31
C HIS A 48 -12.42 8.05 14.98
N THR A 49 -12.12 9.35 14.98
CA THR A 49 -11.09 9.94 15.83
C THR A 49 -11.67 11.11 16.61
N PHE A 50 -11.35 11.17 17.90
CA PHE A 50 -11.83 12.25 18.77
C PHE A 50 -10.97 13.52 18.67
N ASN A 51 -9.75 13.42 18.13
CA ASN A 51 -8.88 14.59 17.96
C ASN A 51 -9.34 15.52 16.83
N THR A 52 -10.43 15.20 16.11
CA THR A 52 -11.09 16.12 15.18
C THR A 52 -12.08 17.08 15.84
N ASP A 53 -12.50 16.80 17.09
CA ASP A 53 -13.38 17.66 17.87
C ASP A 53 -12.56 18.75 18.56
N SER A 54 -12.98 20.02 18.49
CA SER A 54 -12.28 21.17 19.12
C SER A 54 -12.10 21.05 20.62
N GLU A 55 -12.98 20.31 21.31
CA GLU A 55 -12.90 20.08 22.75
C GLU A 55 -11.84 19.06 23.15
N SER A 56 -11.39 18.22 22.22
CA SER A 56 -10.45 17.11 22.44
C SER A 56 -9.29 17.07 21.43
N GLU A 57 -9.08 18.15 20.67
CA GLU A 57 -8.07 18.19 19.61
C GLU A 57 -6.65 17.87 20.08
N GLU A 58 -6.30 18.27 21.29
CA GLU A 58 -4.99 18.01 21.92
C GLU A 58 -5.05 16.94 23.02
N TYR A 59 -6.19 16.27 23.17
CA TYR A 59 -6.34 15.26 24.24
C TYR A 59 -5.44 14.06 23.99
N ARG A 60 -4.64 13.75 25.01
CA ARG A 60 -3.89 12.50 25.15
C ARG A 60 -4.25 11.86 26.48
N GLY A 61 -4.67 10.61 26.42
CA GLY A 61 -5.14 9.89 27.60
C GLY A 61 -6.10 8.79 27.23
N ILE A 62 -6.85 8.38 28.25
CA ILE A 62 -7.73 7.22 28.18
C ILE A 62 -9.05 7.58 27.51
N PHE A 63 -9.50 6.71 26.63
CA PHE A 63 -10.81 6.77 25.98
C PHE A 63 -11.51 5.41 26.04
N TRP A 64 -12.83 5.44 25.88
CA TRP A 64 -13.66 4.25 25.92
C TRP A 64 -14.65 4.23 24.79
N TYR A 65 -14.89 3.01 24.23
CA TYR A 65 -15.99 2.72 23.31
C TYR A 65 -16.85 1.59 23.86
N GLU A 66 -18.14 1.60 23.52
CA GLU A 66 -19.11 0.54 23.81
C GLU A 66 -19.95 0.27 22.59
N TYR A 67 -20.14 -1.01 22.29
CA TYR A 67 -21.01 -1.47 21.21
C TYR A 67 -21.97 -2.54 21.72
N ASP A 68 -23.28 -2.29 21.58
CA ASP A 68 -24.35 -3.24 21.92
C ASP A 68 -24.79 -3.98 20.66
N PHE A 69 -24.81 -5.31 20.67
CA PHE A 69 -25.22 -6.13 19.54
C PHE A 69 -26.04 -7.36 19.95
N SER A 70 -26.71 -7.99 18.98
CA SER A 70 -27.52 -9.17 19.21
C SER A 70 -27.04 -10.34 18.36
N VAL A 71 -26.93 -11.51 18.96
CA VAL A 71 -26.49 -12.75 18.32
C VAL A 71 -27.69 -13.68 18.15
N PRO A 72 -27.99 -14.16 16.93
CA PRO A 72 -29.08 -15.07 16.67
C PRO A 72 -28.79 -16.49 17.18
N ALA A 73 -29.83 -17.32 17.37
CA ALA A 73 -29.69 -18.64 17.96
C ALA A 73 -28.89 -19.63 17.09
N ASP A 74 -28.88 -19.44 15.79
CA ASP A 74 -28.12 -20.27 14.85
C ASP A 74 -26.61 -20.02 14.84
N TRP A 75 -26.11 -19.03 15.62
CA TRP A 75 -24.69 -18.82 15.87
C TRP A 75 -24.17 -19.58 17.11
N GLU A 76 -25.02 -20.26 17.85
CA GLU A 76 -24.60 -21.05 18.99
C GLU A 76 -23.59 -22.15 18.57
N GLY A 77 -22.43 -22.18 19.23
CA GLY A 77 -21.37 -23.13 18.96
C GLY A 77 -20.46 -22.81 17.78
N LYS A 78 -20.66 -21.70 17.10
CA LYS A 78 -19.80 -21.24 16.01
C LYS A 78 -18.55 -20.53 16.49
N GLN A 79 -17.60 -20.34 15.56
CA GLN A 79 -16.45 -19.47 15.74
C GLN A 79 -16.86 -18.03 15.46
N ILE A 80 -16.60 -17.13 16.42
CA ILE A 80 -16.98 -15.70 16.33
C ILE A 80 -15.80 -14.83 16.77
N TRP A 81 -15.44 -13.86 15.95
CA TRP A 81 -14.36 -12.92 16.27
C TRP A 81 -14.65 -11.53 15.75
N PHE A 82 -14.04 -10.53 16.38
CA PHE A 82 -13.99 -9.17 15.85
C PHE A 82 -12.70 -8.99 15.07
N ASP A 83 -12.78 -8.29 13.94
CA ASP A 83 -11.66 -7.89 13.11
C ASP A 83 -11.54 -6.37 13.18
N PHE A 84 -10.50 -5.88 13.86
CA PHE A 84 -10.21 -4.46 14.01
C PHE A 84 -9.14 -4.08 12.99
N HIS A 85 -9.45 -3.15 12.09
CA HIS A 85 -8.48 -2.68 11.10
C HIS A 85 -7.53 -1.61 11.62
N GLY A 86 -7.86 -0.98 12.78
CA GLY A 86 -6.95 -0.06 13.45
C GLY A 86 -7.58 0.66 14.63
N ILE A 87 -6.81 0.75 15.72
CA ILE A 87 -7.14 1.54 16.91
C ILE A 87 -5.88 2.22 17.41
N TYR A 88 -5.88 3.54 17.55
CA TYR A 88 -4.73 4.26 18.07
C TYR A 88 -4.95 4.69 19.51
N ARG A 89 -4.25 4.09 20.48
CA ARG A 89 -3.47 2.87 20.30
C ARG A 89 -3.75 1.95 21.48
N ASP A 90 -2.82 1.31 22.09
CA ASP A 90 -2.88 0.39 23.24
C ASP A 90 -4.29 0.16 23.82
N ALA A 91 -4.92 -0.96 23.47
CA ALA A 91 -6.32 -1.19 23.81
C ALA A 91 -6.55 -2.51 24.56
N SER A 92 -7.50 -2.48 25.51
CA SER A 92 -8.02 -3.65 26.22
C SER A 92 -9.50 -3.83 25.88
N PHE A 93 -9.96 -5.08 25.78
CA PHE A 93 -11.28 -5.45 25.28
C PHE A 93 -12.04 -6.35 26.27
N TRP A 94 -13.32 -6.12 26.39
CA TRP A 94 -14.22 -6.95 27.19
C TRP A 94 -15.50 -7.26 26.41
N VAL A 95 -15.92 -8.53 26.47
CA VAL A 95 -17.23 -8.95 25.95
C VAL A 95 -18.06 -9.44 27.15
N ASN A 96 -19.24 -8.83 27.34
CA ASN A 96 -20.14 -9.12 28.47
C ASN A 96 -19.44 -9.03 29.84
N GLY A 97 -18.53 -8.04 30.01
CA GLY A 97 -17.77 -7.80 31.20
C GLY A 97 -16.58 -8.74 31.44
N LYS A 98 -16.35 -9.72 30.60
CA LYS A 98 -15.22 -10.64 30.67
C LYS A 98 -14.12 -10.18 29.71
N SER A 99 -12.86 -10.24 30.15
CA SER A 99 -11.72 -9.90 29.29
C SER A 99 -11.71 -10.75 28.02
N ALA A 100 -11.59 -10.08 26.88
CA ALA A 100 -11.44 -10.67 25.55
C ALA A 100 -9.99 -10.58 25.03
N GLY A 101 -9.12 -9.83 25.71
CA GLY A 101 -7.72 -9.66 25.34
C GLY A 101 -7.29 -8.21 25.32
N GLU A 102 -6.07 -8.01 24.81
CA GLU A 102 -5.44 -6.70 24.66
C GLU A 102 -4.70 -6.66 23.33
N HIS A 103 -4.59 -5.46 22.75
CA HIS A 103 -3.72 -5.17 21.61
C HIS A 103 -2.84 -3.98 21.99
N LEU A 104 -1.54 -4.23 22.14
CA LEU A 104 -0.59 -3.30 22.73
C LEU A 104 0.63 -3.12 21.84
N GLY A 105 1.19 -1.92 21.85
CA GLY A 105 2.46 -1.62 21.18
C GLY A 105 2.34 -1.37 19.65
N ALA A 106 1.12 -1.47 19.09
CA ALA A 106 0.89 -1.29 17.66
C ALA A 106 -0.39 -0.48 17.43
N GLY A 107 -0.24 0.73 16.87
CA GLY A 107 -1.38 1.64 16.71
C GLY A 107 -2.05 1.56 15.34
N PHE A 108 -1.40 0.97 14.33
CA PHE A 108 -1.84 1.05 12.94
C PHE A 108 -2.13 -0.32 12.32
N THR A 109 -1.80 -1.41 12.99
CA THR A 109 -1.96 -2.76 12.47
C THR A 109 -3.36 -3.32 12.71
N SER A 110 -3.84 -4.15 11.78
CA SER A 110 -5.08 -4.90 11.91
C SER A 110 -4.88 -6.14 12.76
N PHE A 111 -5.89 -6.54 13.54
CA PHE A 111 -5.84 -7.73 14.39
C PHE A 111 -7.22 -8.35 14.60
N LYS A 112 -7.21 -9.65 14.93
CA LYS A 112 -8.41 -10.44 15.20
C LYS A 112 -8.56 -10.74 16.69
N LEU A 113 -9.73 -10.41 17.25
CA LEU A 113 -10.08 -10.64 18.65
C LEU A 113 -11.09 -11.80 18.73
N ASP A 114 -10.65 -12.98 19.17
CA ASP A 114 -11.53 -14.14 19.37
C ASP A 114 -12.50 -13.90 20.53
N ALA A 115 -13.78 -13.89 20.23
CA ALA A 115 -14.87 -13.68 21.19
C ALA A 115 -15.75 -14.92 21.37
N THR A 116 -15.43 -16.04 20.75
CA THR A 116 -16.23 -17.26 20.67
C THR A 116 -16.77 -17.73 22.03
N LYS A 117 -15.91 -17.74 23.07
CA LYS A 117 -16.27 -18.22 24.41
C LYS A 117 -17.00 -17.19 25.27
N LEU A 118 -17.08 -15.95 24.82
CA LEU A 118 -17.58 -14.80 25.58
C LEU A 118 -18.96 -14.35 25.12
N ILE A 119 -19.32 -14.68 23.88
CA ILE A 119 -20.57 -14.33 23.24
C ILE A 119 -21.66 -15.33 23.66
N GLN A 120 -22.90 -14.83 23.80
CA GLN A 120 -24.10 -15.59 24.09
C GLN A 120 -25.22 -15.28 23.08
N VAL A 121 -26.15 -16.20 22.90
CA VAL A 121 -27.36 -15.94 22.10
C VAL A 121 -28.16 -14.80 22.74
N GLY A 122 -28.64 -13.89 21.90
CA GLY A 122 -29.34 -12.69 22.34
C GLY A 122 -28.41 -11.49 22.51
N LYS A 123 -28.62 -10.67 23.54
CA LYS A 123 -27.91 -9.40 23.72
C LYS A 123 -26.49 -9.60 24.20
N ASN A 124 -25.57 -8.90 23.59
CA ASN A 124 -24.14 -8.85 23.94
C ASN A 124 -23.66 -7.40 23.95
N LYS A 125 -22.55 -7.19 24.63
CA LYS A 125 -21.87 -5.89 24.74
C LYS A 125 -20.37 -6.08 24.58
N LEU A 126 -19.77 -5.31 23.68
CA LEU A 126 -18.33 -5.14 23.54
C LEU A 126 -17.94 -3.80 24.16
N VAL A 127 -16.95 -3.79 25.04
CA VAL A 127 -16.37 -2.57 25.63
C VAL A 127 -14.89 -2.54 25.30
N VAL A 128 -14.43 -1.39 24.86
CA VAL A 128 -13.03 -1.13 24.50
C VAL A 128 -12.51 0.03 25.33
N ARG A 129 -11.36 -0.13 25.95
CA ARG A 129 -10.61 0.92 26.61
C ARG A 129 -9.29 1.10 25.88
N GLY A 130 -9.02 2.29 25.39
CA GLY A 130 -7.76 2.62 24.75
C GLY A 130 -7.06 3.81 25.36
N THR A 131 -5.81 4.05 24.95
CA THR A 131 -5.06 5.26 25.23
C THR A 131 -4.25 5.69 24.03
N ASN A 132 -4.15 7.00 23.76
CA ASN A 132 -3.26 7.57 22.76
C ASN A 132 -2.03 8.28 23.36
N GLU A 133 -1.68 7.95 24.61
CA GLU A 133 -0.47 8.45 25.25
C GLU A 133 0.79 7.86 24.61
N TYR A 134 1.86 8.65 24.53
CA TYR A 134 3.16 8.15 24.08
C TYR A 134 3.71 7.06 25.02
N SER A 135 4.43 6.10 24.44
CA SER A 135 4.98 4.99 25.21
C SER A 135 6.27 4.47 24.54
N PRO A 136 7.31 4.17 25.33
CA PRO A 136 8.50 3.47 24.83
C PRO A 136 8.24 1.98 24.55
N HIS A 137 7.02 1.48 24.82
CA HIS A 137 6.61 0.09 24.61
C HIS A 137 5.72 -0.06 23.38
N ALA A 138 5.80 0.87 22.43
CA ALA A 138 5.01 0.86 21.21
C ALA A 138 5.80 1.41 20.02
N LEU A 139 5.35 1.08 18.79
CA LEU A 139 5.78 1.77 17.59
C LEU A 139 4.57 2.50 16.98
N PRO A 140 4.71 3.77 16.61
CA PRO A 140 5.89 4.65 16.73
C PRO A 140 6.36 4.81 18.17
N TRP A 141 7.70 4.92 18.32
CA TRP A 141 8.33 4.87 19.64
C TRP A 141 8.26 6.19 20.39
N ASP A 142 7.80 6.13 21.65
CA ASP A 142 7.77 7.16 22.71
C ASP A 142 7.31 8.53 22.21
N ARG A 143 7.90 9.44 21.82
CA ARG A 143 7.65 10.88 21.66
C ARG A 143 6.98 11.28 20.35
N GLN A 144 7.17 12.52 19.98
CA GLN A 144 6.75 13.11 18.73
C GLN A 144 7.41 12.42 17.55
N PHE A 145 6.64 12.11 16.54
CA PHE A 145 7.06 11.59 15.25
C PHE A 145 6.42 12.41 14.13
N ASP A 146 6.84 12.20 12.90
CA ASP A 146 6.57 13.14 11.81
C ASP A 146 5.27 12.87 11.04
N TRP A 147 4.20 12.51 11.76
CA TRP A 147 2.84 12.40 11.21
C TRP A 147 1.77 12.59 12.27
N ALA A 148 0.47 12.59 11.84
CA ALA A 148 -0.67 12.71 12.74
C ALA A 148 -0.89 11.41 13.53
N ASP A 149 -1.24 11.55 14.82
CA ASP A 149 -1.42 10.47 15.78
C ASP A 149 -2.79 10.53 16.49
N ASP A 150 -3.82 10.82 15.72
CA ASP A 150 -5.17 10.97 16.24
C ASP A 150 -5.66 9.67 16.90
N GLY A 151 -6.17 9.78 18.13
CA GLY A 151 -6.65 8.64 18.90
C GLY A 151 -8.06 8.20 18.50
N GLY A 152 -8.36 6.91 18.72
CA GLY A 152 -9.68 6.34 18.50
C GLY A 152 -9.66 5.04 17.71
N ILE A 153 -10.84 4.49 17.41
CA ILE A 153 -11.02 3.40 16.45
C ILE A 153 -11.13 4.05 15.07
N PHE A 154 -10.00 4.29 14.45
CA PHE A 154 -9.89 5.14 13.26
C PHE A 154 -9.99 4.37 11.93
N ARG A 155 -10.26 3.05 11.99
CA ARG A 155 -10.54 2.18 10.85
C ARG A 155 -11.76 1.31 11.10
N PRO A 156 -12.33 0.65 10.08
CA PRO A 156 -13.50 -0.20 10.24
C PRO A 156 -13.32 -1.34 11.23
N VAL A 157 -14.46 -1.82 11.78
CA VAL A 157 -14.52 -3.05 12.60
C VAL A 157 -15.57 -3.98 12.02
N TYR A 158 -15.21 -5.27 11.94
CA TYR A 158 -16.13 -6.31 11.45
C TYR A 158 -16.34 -7.38 12.52
N LEU A 159 -17.58 -7.89 12.57
CA LEU A 159 -17.93 -9.09 13.32
C LEU A 159 -18.03 -10.25 12.35
N ASN A 160 -17.23 -11.27 12.58
CA ASN A 160 -17.09 -12.41 11.70
C ASN A 160 -17.59 -13.69 12.35
N VAL A 161 -18.23 -14.55 11.57
CA VAL A 161 -18.78 -15.83 12.02
C VAL A 161 -18.55 -16.92 10.99
N CYS A 162 -18.05 -18.06 11.44
CA CYS A 162 -17.99 -19.29 10.64
C CYS A 162 -18.27 -20.53 11.48
N GLU A 163 -18.36 -21.71 10.86
CA GLU A 163 -18.45 -22.96 11.62
C GLU A 163 -17.17 -23.16 12.45
N LYS A 164 -17.30 -23.87 13.56
CA LYS A 164 -16.17 -24.14 14.47
C LYS A 164 -15.04 -24.88 13.74
N GLY A 165 -13.82 -24.36 13.87
CA GLY A 165 -12.63 -24.90 13.22
C GLY A 165 -12.44 -24.43 11.79
N GLY A 166 -13.23 -23.46 11.32
CA GLY A 166 -13.06 -22.89 9.99
C GLY A 166 -11.77 -22.09 9.82
N ILE A 167 -11.63 -21.49 8.66
CA ILE A 167 -10.40 -20.83 8.20
C ILE A 167 -10.20 -19.51 8.98
N ARG A 168 -9.02 -19.35 9.58
CA ARG A 168 -8.60 -18.10 10.25
C ARG A 168 -7.95 -17.12 9.27
N SER A 169 -6.97 -17.60 8.52
CA SER A 169 -6.25 -16.81 7.51
C SER A 169 -5.72 -17.68 6.38
N VAL A 170 -5.45 -17.09 5.24
CA VAL A 170 -4.89 -17.74 4.06
C VAL A 170 -3.74 -16.91 3.52
N ARG A 171 -2.60 -17.55 3.25
CA ARG A 171 -1.47 -16.99 2.53
C ARG A 171 -1.29 -17.71 1.21
N ILE A 172 -1.29 -16.98 0.11
CA ILE A 172 -1.09 -17.51 -1.23
C ILE A 172 0.34 -17.22 -1.68
N TYR A 173 1.17 -18.25 -1.66
CA TYR A 173 2.50 -18.22 -2.26
C TYR A 173 2.38 -18.49 -3.75
N GLN A 174 3.16 -17.79 -4.55
CA GLN A 174 3.17 -17.90 -5.99
C GLN A 174 4.60 -18.07 -6.51
N ASN A 175 4.78 -18.99 -7.45
CA ASN A 175 6.00 -19.16 -8.20
C ASN A 175 5.68 -19.06 -9.69
N VAL A 176 5.95 -17.91 -10.29
CA VAL A 176 5.71 -17.65 -11.72
C VAL A 176 6.87 -18.27 -12.50
N LEU A 177 6.57 -19.19 -13.40
CA LEU A 177 7.56 -19.92 -14.19
C LEU A 177 7.88 -19.13 -15.46
N LEU A 178 8.87 -18.22 -15.36
CA LEU A 178 9.30 -17.39 -16.47
C LEU A 178 10.46 -18.03 -17.25
N ASP A 179 10.41 -17.93 -18.59
CA ASP A 179 11.61 -18.08 -19.41
C ASP A 179 12.39 -16.75 -19.39
N THR A 180 13.44 -16.70 -18.58
CA THR A 180 14.20 -15.47 -18.30
C THR A 180 15.36 -15.22 -19.28
N THR A 181 15.40 -15.90 -20.42
CA THR A 181 16.50 -15.76 -21.39
C THR A 181 16.51 -14.42 -22.12
N GLN A 182 15.37 -13.72 -22.16
CA GLN A 182 15.22 -12.41 -22.79
C GLN A 182 14.80 -11.35 -21.75
N ASN A 183 15.27 -10.11 -21.93
CA ASN A 183 14.85 -8.97 -21.11
C ASN A 183 13.61 -8.32 -21.74
N GLU A 184 12.49 -9.04 -21.70
CA GLU A 184 11.22 -8.62 -22.30
C GLU A 184 10.08 -8.89 -21.32
N ARG A 185 9.06 -8.03 -21.36
CA ARG A 185 7.86 -8.20 -20.56
C ARG A 185 7.10 -9.45 -20.98
N ILE A 186 6.95 -10.37 -20.04
CA ILE A 186 6.13 -11.56 -20.18
C ILE A 186 4.73 -11.23 -19.67
N LYS A 187 3.73 -11.31 -20.56
CA LYS A 187 2.33 -10.99 -20.23
C LYS A 187 1.57 -12.16 -19.64
N LYS A 188 1.97 -13.40 -19.97
CA LYS A 188 1.35 -14.63 -19.51
C LYS A 188 2.39 -15.70 -19.20
N ALA A 189 2.17 -16.46 -18.15
CA ALA A 189 3.04 -17.56 -17.75
C ALA A 189 2.29 -18.62 -16.96
N PRO A 190 2.82 -19.86 -16.85
CA PRO A 190 2.37 -20.81 -15.85
C PRO A 190 2.76 -20.34 -14.45
N VAL A 191 1.88 -20.62 -13.47
CA VAL A 191 2.09 -20.28 -12.05
C VAL A 191 1.85 -21.49 -11.17
N GLN A 192 2.81 -21.79 -10.31
CA GLN A 192 2.62 -22.70 -9.20
C GLN A 192 2.08 -21.92 -8.00
N VAL A 193 0.93 -22.31 -7.50
CA VAL A 193 0.24 -21.69 -6.37
C VAL A 193 0.31 -22.62 -5.18
N THR A 194 0.67 -22.07 -4.01
CA THR A 194 0.60 -22.78 -2.74
C THR A 194 -0.20 -21.94 -1.76
N ALA A 195 -1.32 -22.47 -1.30
CA ALA A 195 -2.13 -21.85 -0.25
C ALA A 195 -1.75 -22.47 1.11
N GLU A 196 -1.27 -21.65 2.01
CA GLU A 196 -1.09 -21.96 3.43
C GLU A 196 -2.34 -21.46 4.17
N ILE A 197 -3.04 -22.39 4.83
CA ILE A 197 -4.33 -22.14 5.45
C ILE A 197 -4.21 -22.35 6.95
N GLN A 198 -4.40 -21.30 7.73
CA GLN A 198 -4.47 -21.39 9.18
C GLN A 198 -5.92 -21.56 9.62
N LEU A 199 -6.16 -22.50 10.52
CA LEU A 199 -7.48 -22.81 11.05
C LEU A 199 -7.63 -22.28 12.48
N TRP A 200 -8.87 -21.92 12.86
CA TRP A 200 -9.19 -21.67 14.25
C TRP A 200 -9.03 -22.94 15.08
N ASP A 201 -8.42 -22.82 16.27
CA ASP A 201 -8.13 -23.98 17.14
C ASP A 201 -9.41 -24.65 17.63
N ASN A 202 -9.49 -25.96 17.42
CA ASN A 202 -10.56 -26.83 17.94
C ASN A 202 -10.28 -27.37 19.36
N CYS A 203 -9.14 -27.03 19.98
CA CYS A 203 -8.72 -27.58 21.26
C CYS A 203 -9.42 -26.95 22.47
N SER A 204 -10.70 -27.23 22.66
CA SER A 204 -11.41 -26.98 23.91
C SER A 204 -11.85 -28.28 24.59
N GLN A 205 -10.91 -29.22 24.82
CA GLN A 205 -11.02 -30.31 25.82
C GLN A 205 -9.65 -30.96 26.00
N LYS A 206 -8.77 -30.35 26.81
CA LYS A 206 -7.73 -31.12 27.50
C LYS A 206 -7.91 -30.86 28.99
N ASN A 207 -8.38 -31.88 29.69
CA ASN A 207 -8.19 -32.02 31.13
C ASN A 207 -6.69 -31.94 31.42
N GLU A 208 -6.32 -31.19 32.47
CA GLU A 208 -4.96 -30.87 32.91
C GLU A 208 -4.09 -32.05 33.37
N GLN A 209 -4.29 -33.24 32.87
CA GLN A 209 -3.45 -34.42 33.25
C GLN A 209 -3.51 -35.46 32.14
N THR A 210 -2.79 -35.28 31.02
CA THR A 210 -2.35 -36.44 30.23
C THR A 210 -1.11 -36.09 29.42
N GLU A 211 -0.06 -36.88 29.68
CA GLU A 211 1.21 -36.87 28.96
C GLU A 211 1.01 -36.98 27.44
N PHE A 212 1.89 -36.26 26.72
CA PHE A 212 1.99 -36.30 25.27
C PHE A 212 2.09 -37.76 24.73
N GLN A 213 0.97 -38.34 24.39
CA GLN A 213 0.95 -39.42 23.42
C GLN A 213 0.48 -38.85 22.09
N THR A 214 1.38 -38.88 21.12
CA THR A 214 1.05 -38.70 19.68
C THR A 214 0.09 -39.85 19.29
N ASN A 215 -1.19 -39.63 19.47
CA ASN A 215 -2.20 -40.55 18.96
C ASN A 215 -2.69 -40.01 17.60
N ASP A 216 -2.35 -40.77 16.58
CA ASP A 216 -2.92 -40.79 15.23
C ASP A 216 -4.44 -41.04 15.25
N ASN A 217 -5.23 -40.11 15.77
CA ASN A 217 -6.69 -40.14 15.64
C ASN A 217 -7.21 -38.85 15.00
N LYS A 218 -6.66 -38.51 13.80
CA LYS A 218 -7.35 -37.64 12.84
C LYS A 218 -8.21 -38.52 11.90
N ASN A 219 -9.32 -39.02 12.42
CA ASN A 219 -10.42 -39.56 11.60
C ASN A 219 -11.44 -38.46 11.28
N THR A 220 -11.00 -37.26 11.02
CA THR A 220 -11.84 -36.26 10.34
C THR A 220 -11.53 -36.35 8.86
N ASN A 221 -12.51 -36.78 8.07
CA ASN A 221 -12.43 -36.84 6.62
C ASN A 221 -12.51 -35.40 6.06
N SER A 222 -11.45 -34.60 6.33
CA SER A 222 -11.34 -33.21 5.80
C SER A 222 -10.92 -33.30 4.35
N LYS A 223 -11.66 -32.58 3.51
CA LYS A 223 -11.38 -32.41 2.07
C LYS A 223 -11.34 -30.95 1.73
N TRP A 224 -10.45 -30.59 0.85
CA TRP A 224 -10.33 -29.25 0.32
C TRP A 224 -10.68 -29.21 -1.15
N TYR A 225 -11.49 -28.22 -1.55
CA TYR A 225 -11.70 -27.87 -2.94
C TYR A 225 -11.21 -26.45 -3.16
N TYR A 226 -10.61 -26.23 -4.32
CA TYR A 226 -10.20 -24.91 -4.73
C TYR A 226 -10.77 -24.55 -6.09
N GLU A 227 -11.05 -23.29 -6.27
CA GLU A 227 -11.46 -22.70 -7.54
C GLU A 227 -10.65 -21.44 -7.78
N LEU A 228 -10.35 -21.15 -9.05
CA LEU A 228 -9.71 -19.92 -9.49
C LEU A 228 -10.58 -19.26 -10.52
N TYR A 229 -10.88 -17.99 -10.32
CA TYR A 229 -11.65 -17.13 -11.21
C TYR A 229 -10.82 -15.93 -11.66
N GLU A 230 -11.02 -15.47 -12.90
CA GLU A 230 -10.60 -14.13 -13.32
C GLU A 230 -11.45 -13.07 -12.61
N GLY A 231 -10.81 -12.00 -12.15
CA GLY A 231 -11.48 -10.90 -11.45
C GLY A 231 -11.48 -11.02 -9.93
N THR A 232 -12.09 -10.05 -9.29
CA THR A 232 -12.23 -9.96 -7.82
C THR A 232 -13.50 -10.69 -7.34
N PRO A 233 -13.67 -10.94 -6.04
CA PRO A 233 -14.85 -11.63 -5.50
C PRO A 233 -16.18 -11.02 -5.95
N GLU A 234 -16.25 -9.69 -6.09
CA GLU A 234 -17.44 -8.97 -6.53
C GLU A 234 -17.71 -9.09 -8.03
N ASN A 235 -16.67 -9.39 -8.84
CA ASN A 235 -16.69 -9.38 -10.31
C ASN A 235 -16.03 -10.61 -10.91
N LYS A 236 -16.32 -11.80 -10.39
CA LYS A 236 -15.81 -13.08 -10.95
C LYS A 236 -16.31 -13.26 -12.37
N ALA A 237 -15.38 -13.29 -13.33
CA ALA A 237 -15.73 -13.39 -14.76
C ALA A 237 -15.69 -14.84 -15.24
N LYS A 238 -14.52 -15.46 -15.29
CA LYS A 238 -14.31 -16.79 -15.87
C LYS A 238 -13.66 -17.72 -14.87
N GLN A 239 -14.26 -18.89 -14.64
CA GLN A 239 -13.63 -19.94 -13.89
C GLN A 239 -12.51 -20.59 -14.73
N ILE A 240 -11.30 -20.60 -14.16
CA ILE A 240 -10.11 -21.12 -14.83
C ILE A 240 -9.89 -22.57 -14.43
N VAL A 241 -10.01 -22.88 -13.13
CA VAL A 241 -9.80 -24.21 -12.58
C VAL A 241 -10.76 -24.46 -11.41
N SER A 242 -11.16 -25.72 -11.23
CA SER A 242 -11.88 -26.21 -10.05
C SER A 242 -11.48 -27.65 -9.82
N ALA A 243 -10.97 -27.99 -8.64
CA ALA A 243 -10.56 -29.34 -8.32
C ALA A 243 -10.56 -29.63 -6.82
N GLU A 244 -10.61 -30.92 -6.46
CA GLU A 244 -10.28 -31.41 -5.12
C GLU A 244 -8.76 -31.38 -4.94
N ALA A 245 -8.30 -30.83 -3.82
CA ALA A 245 -6.88 -30.72 -3.53
C ALA A 245 -6.39 -31.86 -2.62
N PRO A 246 -5.24 -32.45 -2.91
CA PRO A 246 -4.59 -33.39 -1.96
C PRO A 246 -4.14 -32.57 -0.73
N LEU A 247 -4.45 -33.07 0.46
CA LEU A 247 -4.14 -32.43 1.72
C LEU A 247 -2.73 -32.78 2.20
N ASN A 248 -1.91 -31.78 2.46
CA ASN A 248 -0.66 -31.88 3.21
C ASN A 248 -0.81 -31.12 4.53
N THR A 249 -1.24 -31.79 5.58
CA THR A 249 -1.43 -31.15 6.89
C THR A 249 -0.12 -31.08 7.65
N ALA A 250 0.33 -29.87 8.02
CA ALA A 250 1.44 -29.66 8.92
C ALA A 250 0.92 -29.03 10.23
N VAL A 251 1.30 -29.59 11.37
CA VAL A 251 1.04 -28.99 12.68
C VAL A 251 2.25 -28.19 13.09
N SER A 252 2.15 -26.86 13.05
CA SER A 252 3.19 -25.97 13.56
C SER A 252 2.87 -25.56 15.00
N LYS A 253 3.88 -25.63 15.88
CA LYS A 253 3.82 -24.98 17.19
C LYS A 253 4.38 -23.57 17.03
N ASN A 254 3.54 -22.56 17.09
CA ASN A 254 4.04 -21.21 17.29
C ASN A 254 4.54 -21.10 18.73
N VAL A 255 5.85 -20.94 18.91
CA VAL A 255 6.44 -20.58 20.19
C VAL A 255 6.03 -19.15 20.48
N ALA A 256 5.23 -18.95 21.52
CA ALA A 256 4.87 -17.61 21.97
C ALA A 256 6.16 -16.81 22.27
N VAL A 257 6.23 -15.60 21.76
CA VAL A 257 7.19 -14.60 22.26
C VAL A 257 6.80 -14.32 23.71
N GLU A 258 7.78 -14.29 24.62
CA GLU A 258 7.62 -14.34 26.09
C GLU A 258 6.72 -13.25 26.73
N ASN A 259 5.97 -12.47 25.98
CA ASN A 259 5.09 -11.42 26.51
C ASN A 259 3.60 -11.56 26.17
N THR A 260 3.17 -12.64 25.51
CA THR A 260 1.74 -12.91 25.31
C THR A 260 1.37 -14.21 26.02
N SER A 261 0.42 -14.14 26.93
CA SER A 261 0.01 -15.19 27.88
C SER A 261 -0.82 -16.33 27.25
N SER A 262 -0.60 -16.72 26.00
CA SER A 262 -1.25 -17.89 25.42
C SER A 262 -0.37 -18.57 24.37
N GLU A 263 0.07 -19.79 24.66
CA GLU A 263 0.53 -20.74 23.64
C GLU A 263 -0.67 -21.14 22.77
N THR A 264 -0.86 -20.51 21.63
CA THR A 264 -1.83 -20.95 20.63
C THR A 264 -1.18 -21.96 19.70
N MET A 265 -1.63 -23.18 19.75
CA MET A 265 -1.32 -24.18 18.73
C MET A 265 -2.15 -23.84 17.49
N SER A 266 -1.52 -23.42 16.39
CA SER A 266 -2.21 -23.26 15.11
C SER A 266 -2.08 -24.55 14.30
N VAL A 267 -3.19 -24.99 13.71
CA VAL A 267 -3.20 -26.04 12.70
C VAL A 267 -3.07 -25.38 11.34
N THR A 268 -2.09 -25.79 10.57
CA THR A 268 -1.86 -25.27 9.23
C THR A 268 -2.04 -26.37 8.21
N ASP A 269 -2.93 -26.15 7.25
CA ASP A 269 -3.11 -27.00 6.08
C ASP A 269 -2.44 -26.34 4.88
N THR A 270 -1.92 -27.14 3.95
CA THR A 270 -1.27 -26.64 2.74
C THR A 270 -1.82 -27.34 1.52
N ILE A 271 -2.23 -26.60 0.52
CA ILE A 271 -2.63 -27.09 -0.80
C ILE A 271 -1.81 -26.44 -1.89
N SER A 272 -1.44 -27.24 -2.91
CA SER A 272 -0.65 -26.71 -4.04
C SER A 272 -1.27 -27.18 -5.36
N PHE A 273 -1.26 -26.27 -6.34
CA PHE A 273 -1.74 -26.51 -7.69
C PHE A 273 -0.98 -25.67 -8.71
N THR A 274 -1.07 -26.04 -9.98
CA THR A 274 -0.47 -25.27 -11.09
C THR A 274 -1.57 -24.77 -12.02
N VAL A 275 -1.43 -23.54 -12.48
CA VAL A 275 -2.32 -22.94 -13.46
C VAL A 275 -1.49 -22.51 -14.66
N ASP A 276 -1.90 -22.95 -15.83
CA ASP A 276 -1.23 -22.59 -17.10
C ASP A 276 -1.80 -21.31 -17.68
N ASP A 277 -0.95 -20.55 -18.39
CA ASP A 277 -1.31 -19.39 -19.22
C ASP A 277 -2.13 -18.30 -18.49
N VAL A 278 -1.78 -17.98 -17.24
CA VAL A 278 -2.38 -16.86 -16.52
C VAL A 278 -1.79 -15.52 -16.95
N THR A 279 -2.64 -14.49 -17.09
CA THR A 279 -2.19 -13.11 -17.34
C THR A 279 -1.54 -12.57 -16.07
N LEU A 280 -0.31 -12.07 -16.20
CA LEU A 280 0.45 -11.55 -15.06
C LEU A 280 0.02 -10.13 -14.69
N TRP A 281 -0.05 -9.87 -13.39
CA TRP A 281 -0.32 -8.56 -12.84
C TRP A 281 0.85 -7.59 -13.14
N HIS A 282 0.50 -6.39 -13.59
CA HIS A 282 1.45 -5.32 -13.87
C HIS A 282 0.79 -3.97 -13.54
N PHE A 283 1.56 -2.95 -13.19
CA PHE A 283 1.02 -1.64 -12.81
C PHE A 283 0.28 -0.89 -13.96
N ASP A 284 0.50 -1.25 -15.24
CA ASP A 284 -0.29 -0.77 -16.38
C ASP A 284 -1.46 -1.70 -16.73
N HIS A 285 -1.40 -2.98 -16.33
CA HIS A 285 -2.42 -4.00 -16.58
C HIS A 285 -2.62 -4.85 -15.33
N PRO A 286 -3.33 -4.34 -14.31
CA PRO A 286 -3.44 -4.97 -13.00
C PRO A 286 -4.47 -6.12 -13.00
N GLN A 287 -4.15 -7.23 -13.69
CA GLN A 287 -5.00 -8.41 -13.73
C GLN A 287 -5.08 -9.09 -12.36
N LEU A 288 -6.28 -9.23 -11.84
CA LEU A 288 -6.57 -9.88 -10.58
C LEU A 288 -7.33 -11.19 -10.79
N TYR A 289 -7.23 -12.06 -9.81
CA TYR A 289 -7.91 -13.35 -9.72
C TYR A 289 -8.50 -13.53 -8.33
N THR A 290 -9.52 -14.37 -8.23
CA THR A 290 -10.08 -14.84 -6.96
C THR A 290 -9.78 -16.32 -6.79
N VAL A 291 -9.06 -16.67 -5.72
CA VAL A 291 -8.91 -18.04 -5.23
C VAL A 291 -10.02 -18.30 -4.22
N CYS A 292 -10.88 -19.24 -4.50
CA CYS A 292 -11.89 -19.74 -3.55
C CYS A 292 -11.38 -21.03 -2.92
N LEU A 293 -11.39 -21.10 -1.59
CA LEU A 293 -10.98 -22.27 -0.82
C LEU A 293 -12.17 -22.76 -0.01
N HIS A 294 -12.57 -24.01 -0.22
CA HIS A 294 -13.70 -24.63 0.43
C HIS A 294 -13.21 -25.77 1.33
N GLU A 295 -13.56 -25.69 2.60
CA GLU A 295 -13.28 -26.74 3.57
C GLU A 295 -14.50 -27.63 3.80
N PHE A 296 -14.34 -28.94 3.60
CA PHE A 296 -15.36 -29.93 3.87
C PHE A 296 -14.91 -30.87 4.99
N VAL A 297 -15.80 -31.13 5.94
CA VAL A 297 -15.62 -32.13 6.98
C VAL A 297 -16.79 -33.10 6.94
N ASN A 298 -16.50 -34.40 6.76
CA ASN A 298 -17.53 -35.43 6.58
C ASN A 298 -18.55 -35.09 5.48
N ASP A 299 -18.05 -34.62 4.32
CA ASP A 299 -18.81 -34.22 3.13
C ASP A 299 -19.77 -33.03 3.36
N LYS A 300 -19.65 -32.32 4.48
CA LYS A 300 -20.35 -31.06 4.73
C LYS A 300 -19.38 -29.91 4.61
N GLU A 301 -19.69 -28.90 3.79
CA GLU A 301 -18.95 -27.65 3.73
C GLU A 301 -19.08 -26.90 5.06
N ILE A 302 -17.93 -26.63 5.70
CA ILE A 302 -17.86 -25.91 6.97
C ILE A 302 -17.41 -24.47 6.81
N ASP A 303 -16.59 -24.17 5.80
CA ASP A 303 -16.17 -22.81 5.52
C ASP A 303 -15.78 -22.62 4.06
N CYS A 304 -15.86 -21.37 3.61
CA CYS A 304 -15.41 -20.95 2.29
C CYS A 304 -14.82 -19.54 2.39
N VAL A 305 -13.59 -19.37 1.90
CA VAL A 305 -12.89 -18.07 1.86
C VAL A 305 -12.51 -17.74 0.43
N GLU A 306 -12.73 -16.49 0.05
CA GLU A 306 -12.38 -15.92 -1.24
C GLU A 306 -11.21 -14.96 -1.05
N VAL A 307 -10.11 -15.21 -1.75
CA VAL A 307 -8.87 -14.42 -1.64
C VAL A 307 -8.56 -13.78 -2.99
N THR A 308 -8.44 -12.46 -3.01
CA THR A 308 -7.95 -11.74 -4.19
C THR A 308 -6.45 -11.90 -4.31
N VAL A 309 -5.97 -12.21 -5.52
CA VAL A 309 -4.55 -12.36 -5.84
C VAL A 309 -4.23 -11.76 -7.20
N GLY A 310 -2.98 -11.35 -7.40
CA GLY A 310 -2.42 -11.02 -8.71
C GLY A 310 -1.10 -11.73 -8.89
N PHE A 311 -0.96 -12.50 -9.95
CA PHE A 311 0.24 -13.28 -10.19
C PHE A 311 1.32 -12.42 -10.86
N ARG A 312 2.47 -12.28 -10.22
CA ARG A 312 3.63 -11.57 -10.76
C ARG A 312 4.94 -12.15 -10.26
N SER A 313 6.01 -11.86 -10.98
CA SER A 313 7.38 -12.06 -10.53
C SER A 313 8.07 -10.72 -10.41
N LEU A 314 8.58 -10.36 -9.22
CA LEU A 314 9.50 -9.24 -9.03
C LEU A 314 10.79 -9.77 -8.41
N THR A 315 11.90 -9.53 -9.07
CA THR A 315 13.23 -9.97 -8.62
C THR A 315 14.25 -8.86 -8.80
N VAL A 316 15.40 -9.01 -8.15
CA VAL A 316 16.58 -8.17 -8.40
C VAL A 316 17.59 -8.99 -9.21
N ARG A 317 18.01 -8.44 -10.36
CA ARG A 317 19.02 -9.07 -11.21
C ARG A 317 20.01 -8.01 -11.72
N ASN A 318 21.30 -8.23 -11.45
CA ASN A 318 22.38 -7.30 -11.81
C ASN A 318 22.13 -5.86 -11.31
N GLY A 319 21.64 -5.70 -10.08
CA GLY A 319 21.34 -4.40 -9.50
C GLY A 319 20.14 -3.67 -10.11
N GLN A 320 19.25 -4.38 -10.77
CA GLN A 320 18.05 -3.82 -11.42
C GLN A 320 16.78 -4.53 -10.91
N PHE A 321 15.68 -3.82 -10.82
CA PHE A 321 14.37 -4.43 -10.64
C PHE A 321 13.93 -5.10 -11.94
N VAL A 322 13.46 -6.33 -11.82
CA VAL A 322 12.92 -7.11 -12.95
C VAL A 322 11.49 -7.53 -12.62
N LEU A 323 10.52 -6.92 -13.27
CA LEU A 323 9.09 -7.23 -13.14
C LEU A 323 8.63 -8.04 -14.35
N ASN A 324 8.15 -9.26 -14.11
CA ASN A 324 7.65 -10.14 -15.17
C ASN A 324 8.63 -10.30 -16.37
N GLY A 325 9.93 -10.35 -16.06
CA GLY A 325 10.98 -10.54 -17.06
C GLY A 325 11.58 -9.26 -17.64
N GLU A 326 10.92 -8.10 -17.53
CA GLU A 326 11.47 -6.82 -17.99
C GLU A 326 12.17 -6.03 -16.87
N THR A 327 13.25 -5.34 -17.21
CA THR A 327 13.88 -4.37 -16.31
C THR A 327 13.03 -3.12 -16.22
N VAL A 328 12.77 -2.66 -14.97
CA VAL A 328 11.95 -1.47 -14.71
C VAL A 328 12.68 -0.48 -13.82
N GLU A 329 12.48 0.81 -14.08
CA GLU A 329 12.86 1.90 -13.17
C GLU A 329 11.59 2.59 -12.67
N LEU A 330 11.48 2.73 -11.35
CA LEU A 330 10.26 3.06 -10.66
C LEU A 330 10.20 4.55 -10.30
N VAL A 331 9.06 5.18 -10.53
CA VAL A 331 8.81 6.57 -10.13
C VAL A 331 7.56 6.68 -9.27
N GLY A 332 7.62 7.55 -8.28
CA GLY A 332 6.48 7.77 -7.44
C GLY A 332 6.61 8.93 -6.47
N THR A 333 5.60 9.05 -5.64
CA THR A 333 5.55 10.00 -4.53
C THR A 333 4.89 9.32 -3.34
N GLU A 334 5.19 9.77 -2.14
CA GLU A 334 4.60 9.28 -0.91
C GLU A 334 3.36 10.10 -0.54
N TRP A 335 2.29 9.43 -0.15
CA TRP A 335 1.13 10.04 0.47
C TRP A 335 1.24 9.94 1.99
N MET A 336 0.99 11.07 2.68
CA MET A 336 0.96 11.15 4.15
C MET A 336 -0.49 11.15 4.64
N PRO A 337 -1.01 10.01 5.16
CA PRO A 337 -2.38 9.89 5.66
C PRO A 337 -2.69 10.77 6.87
N GLY A 338 -3.98 10.94 7.17
CA GLY A 338 -4.43 11.72 8.32
C GLY A 338 -4.26 13.23 8.17
N SER A 339 -3.99 13.72 6.96
CA SER A 339 -3.62 15.11 6.72
C SER A 339 -4.79 16.08 6.71
N ASP A 340 -5.97 15.65 6.28
CA ASP A 340 -7.16 16.50 6.29
C ASP A 340 -7.62 16.75 7.74
N PRO A 341 -7.54 17.99 8.26
CA PRO A 341 -7.88 18.25 9.66
C PRO A 341 -9.36 18.06 9.99
N ARG A 342 -10.22 17.87 9.00
CA ARG A 342 -11.66 17.64 9.21
C ARG A 342 -11.97 16.20 9.62
N ILE A 343 -11.17 15.25 9.14
CA ILE A 343 -11.39 13.81 9.34
C ILE A 343 -10.23 13.14 10.10
N GLY A 344 -9.04 13.73 10.08
CA GLY A 344 -7.85 13.15 10.72
C GLY A 344 -7.51 11.77 10.15
N ASN A 345 -7.07 10.87 11.02
CA ASN A 345 -6.77 9.49 10.64
C ASN A 345 -8.01 8.63 10.34
N ALA A 346 -9.24 9.16 10.59
CA ALA A 346 -10.48 8.44 10.33
C ALA A 346 -10.90 8.52 8.85
N GLU A 347 -9.99 8.21 7.95
CA GLU A 347 -10.21 8.23 6.51
C GLU A 347 -11.06 7.03 6.07
N THR A 348 -12.10 7.32 5.28
CA THR A 348 -12.92 6.29 4.65
C THR A 348 -12.22 5.73 3.41
N LYS A 349 -12.70 4.59 2.89
CA LYS A 349 -12.19 4.04 1.62
C LYS A 349 -12.32 5.02 0.45
N GLU A 350 -13.34 5.88 0.46
CA GLU A 350 -13.55 6.93 -0.54
C GLU A 350 -12.51 8.05 -0.41
N ASP A 351 -12.14 8.43 0.83
CA ASP A 351 -11.08 9.40 1.09
C ASP A 351 -9.72 8.87 0.62
N ILE A 352 -9.39 7.62 0.97
CA ILE A 352 -8.19 6.92 0.53
C ILE A 352 -8.13 6.85 -1.00
N ALA A 353 -9.22 6.42 -1.65
CA ALA A 353 -9.29 6.34 -3.11
C ALA A 353 -9.09 7.71 -3.79
N ARG A 354 -9.57 8.81 -3.19
CA ARG A 354 -9.35 10.17 -3.68
C ARG A 354 -7.88 10.54 -3.66
N TRP A 355 -7.17 10.24 -2.56
CA TRP A 355 -5.73 10.50 -2.44
C TRP A 355 -4.92 9.66 -3.43
N LEU A 356 -5.23 8.37 -3.53
CA LEU A 356 -4.55 7.46 -4.46
C LEU A 356 -4.80 7.80 -5.93
N THR A 357 -5.98 8.36 -6.24
CA THR A 357 -6.26 8.90 -7.57
C THR A 357 -5.35 10.08 -7.92
N LEU A 358 -5.09 10.99 -6.97
CA LEU A 358 -4.10 12.06 -7.15
C LEU A 358 -2.68 11.49 -7.32
N LEU A 359 -2.33 10.49 -6.53
CA LEU A 359 -1.04 9.81 -6.59
C LEU A 359 -0.81 9.15 -7.95
N LYS A 360 -1.77 8.36 -8.45
CA LYS A 360 -1.75 7.78 -9.80
C LYS A 360 -1.82 8.87 -10.88
N GLY A 361 -2.55 9.95 -10.62
CA GLY A 361 -2.70 11.12 -11.49
C GLY A 361 -1.38 11.80 -11.84
N CYS A 362 -0.38 11.76 -10.97
CA CYS A 362 0.97 12.25 -11.29
C CYS A 362 1.90 11.16 -11.85
N ASN A 363 1.35 10.10 -12.46
CA ASN A 363 2.08 8.99 -13.10
C ASN A 363 2.89 8.12 -12.13
N CYS A 364 2.53 8.10 -10.85
CA CYS A 364 3.14 7.18 -9.90
C CYS A 364 2.82 5.74 -10.26
N ILE A 365 3.84 4.90 -10.24
CA ILE A 365 3.78 3.44 -10.37
C ILE A 365 4.35 2.75 -9.13
N PHE A 366 4.95 3.52 -8.22
CA PHE A 366 5.56 3.03 -6.99
C PHE A 366 5.34 4.04 -5.87
N THR A 367 5.05 3.57 -4.65
CA THR A 367 4.92 4.39 -3.45
C THR A 367 5.45 3.65 -2.23
N ARG A 368 5.60 4.38 -1.15
CA ARG A 368 5.99 3.88 0.17
C ARG A 368 4.98 4.38 1.19
N VAL A 369 4.84 3.67 2.29
CA VAL A 369 4.06 4.09 3.46
C VAL A 369 4.87 3.85 4.74
N HIS A 370 4.92 4.84 5.64
CA HIS A 370 5.70 4.79 6.88
C HIS A 370 5.12 3.86 7.95
N TRP A 371 3.86 3.43 7.77
CA TRP A 371 3.14 2.53 8.67
C TRP A 371 2.03 1.80 7.93
N GLN A 372 1.55 0.71 8.50
CA GLN A 372 0.48 -0.09 7.92
C GLN A 372 -0.73 0.77 7.56
N GLN A 373 -1.23 0.61 6.34
CA GLN A 373 -2.45 1.24 5.86
C GLN A 373 -3.66 0.29 5.99
N ASP A 374 -4.86 0.82 5.76
CA ASP A 374 -6.08 0.03 5.68
C ASP A 374 -6.09 -0.87 4.43
N ASP A 375 -6.76 -2.03 4.51
CA ASP A 375 -6.90 -2.97 3.37
C ASP A 375 -7.40 -2.27 2.10
N SER A 376 -8.26 -1.25 2.23
CA SER A 376 -8.80 -0.49 1.10
C SER A 376 -7.73 0.28 0.32
N PHE A 377 -6.60 0.65 0.96
CA PHE A 377 -5.44 1.23 0.29
C PHE A 377 -4.80 0.22 -0.66
N PHE A 378 -4.53 -1.00 -0.18
CA PHE A 378 -3.90 -2.04 -0.98
C PHE A 378 -4.84 -2.61 -2.04
N ASP A 379 -6.12 -2.78 -1.71
CA ASP A 379 -7.17 -3.14 -2.68
C ASP A 379 -7.21 -2.15 -3.86
N TRP A 380 -7.10 -0.87 -3.56
CA TRP A 380 -7.04 0.15 -4.61
C TRP A 380 -5.76 0.04 -5.42
N CYS A 381 -4.60 -0.12 -4.78
CA CYS A 381 -3.31 -0.30 -5.44
C CYS A 381 -3.28 -1.54 -6.35
N ASP A 382 -3.87 -2.64 -5.89
CA ASP A 382 -3.99 -3.88 -6.67
C ASP A 382 -4.83 -3.69 -7.93
N ARG A 383 -5.97 -2.99 -7.82
CA ARG A 383 -6.92 -2.76 -8.91
C ARG A 383 -6.47 -1.73 -9.93
N HIS A 384 -5.70 -0.73 -9.50
CA HIS A 384 -5.26 0.39 -10.34
C HIS A 384 -3.79 0.33 -10.72
N GLY A 385 -3.06 -0.67 -10.24
CA GLY A 385 -1.66 -0.89 -10.58
C GLY A 385 -0.71 0.11 -9.92
N MET A 386 -0.41 -0.09 -8.63
CA MET A 386 0.58 0.66 -7.88
C MET A 386 1.45 -0.31 -7.09
N LEU A 387 2.77 -0.24 -7.24
CA LEU A 387 3.69 -0.98 -6.41
C LEU A 387 3.87 -0.27 -5.07
N VAL A 388 3.99 -1.02 -3.97
CA VAL A 388 4.05 -0.47 -2.61
C VAL A 388 5.19 -1.12 -1.82
N GLN A 389 5.95 -0.30 -1.10
CA GLN A 389 6.78 -0.74 0.02
C GLN A 389 6.03 -0.38 1.31
N GLU A 390 5.63 -1.40 2.08
CA GLU A 390 4.94 -1.25 3.36
C GLU A 390 5.94 -1.38 4.50
N GLU A 391 5.87 -0.48 5.50
CA GLU A 391 6.91 -0.34 6.53
C GLU A 391 6.34 -0.34 7.94
N VAL A 392 7.09 -0.89 8.89
CA VAL A 392 6.80 -0.72 10.31
C VAL A 392 7.16 0.69 10.77
N PRO A 393 6.36 1.32 11.66
CA PRO A 393 6.56 2.72 12.07
C PRO A 393 7.72 2.90 13.07
N LEU A 394 8.87 2.28 12.81
CA LEU A 394 10.11 2.51 13.55
C LEU A 394 10.90 3.62 12.88
N TRP A 395 10.58 4.87 13.25
CA TRP A 395 11.09 6.08 12.63
C TRP A 395 11.99 6.88 13.57
N GLY A 396 13.25 7.03 13.20
CA GLY A 396 14.18 7.98 13.82
C GLY A 396 14.51 7.74 15.29
N GLN A 397 13.69 7.00 16.03
CA GLN A 397 13.87 6.71 17.46
C GLN A 397 13.32 5.32 17.84
N PRO A 398 14.00 4.58 18.75
CA PRO A 398 15.33 4.94 19.21
C PRO A 398 16.32 4.88 18.03
N LYS A 399 17.38 5.67 18.06
CA LYS A 399 18.37 5.67 16.98
C LYS A 399 19.02 4.30 16.77
N GLU A 400 19.15 3.54 17.83
CA GLU A 400 19.72 2.19 17.87
C GLU A 400 18.70 1.22 18.48
N PRO A 401 17.89 0.52 17.66
CA PRO A 401 16.88 -0.40 18.17
C PRO A 401 17.53 -1.63 18.81
N VAL A 402 17.12 -1.93 20.05
CA VAL A 402 17.56 -3.12 20.79
C VAL A 402 16.49 -4.22 20.75
N THR A 403 16.67 -5.26 21.54
CA THR A 403 15.77 -6.43 21.55
C THR A 403 14.30 -6.08 21.72
N HIS A 404 13.97 -5.07 22.50
CA HIS A 404 12.58 -4.68 22.77
C HIS A 404 11.92 -4.12 21.50
N GLU A 405 12.52 -3.14 20.84
CA GLU A 405 11.99 -2.53 19.62
C GLU A 405 11.95 -3.55 18.47
N LYS A 406 12.93 -4.46 18.41
CA LYS A 406 12.93 -5.56 17.46
C LYS A 406 11.73 -6.47 17.66
N LEU A 407 11.35 -6.80 18.90
CA LEU A 407 10.17 -7.63 19.16
C LEU A 407 8.87 -6.91 18.79
N LEU A 408 8.77 -5.61 19.03
CA LEU A 408 7.64 -4.80 18.57
C LEU A 408 7.55 -4.77 17.05
N ALA A 409 8.67 -4.59 16.36
CA ALA A 409 8.71 -4.61 14.89
C ALA A 409 8.32 -5.99 14.32
N ILE A 410 8.80 -7.09 14.93
CA ILE A 410 8.42 -8.45 14.54
C ILE A 410 6.91 -8.66 14.70
N ALA A 411 6.32 -8.25 15.83
CA ALA A 411 4.89 -8.38 16.05
C ALA A 411 4.07 -7.64 14.99
N GLN A 412 4.47 -6.41 14.65
CA GLN A 412 3.79 -5.64 13.60
C GLN A 412 4.00 -6.23 12.19
N ILE A 413 5.19 -6.75 11.87
CA ILE A 413 5.41 -7.48 10.60
C ILE A 413 4.51 -8.72 10.51
N ASP A 414 4.31 -9.46 11.60
CA ASP A 414 3.43 -10.62 11.60
C ASP A 414 1.96 -10.22 11.34
N GLU A 415 1.49 -9.13 11.95
CA GLU A 415 0.15 -8.58 11.72
C GLU A 415 -0.03 -8.02 10.30
N MET A 416 0.97 -7.28 9.78
CA MET A 416 1.01 -6.80 8.40
C MET A 416 0.94 -7.97 7.43
N MET A 417 1.73 -9.03 7.65
CA MET A 417 1.71 -10.23 6.82
C MET A 417 0.42 -11.05 6.99
N GLU A 418 -0.23 -11.04 8.16
CA GLU A 418 -1.51 -11.72 8.32
C GLU A 418 -2.60 -11.05 7.47
N SER A 419 -2.60 -9.73 7.40
CA SER A 419 -3.61 -8.95 6.67
C SER A 419 -3.28 -8.80 5.19
N HIS A 420 -2.04 -8.45 4.85
CA HIS A 420 -1.69 -7.92 3.54
C HIS A 420 -0.86 -8.87 2.66
N PHE A 421 -0.59 -10.11 3.11
CA PHE A 421 0.26 -11.05 2.37
C PHE A 421 -0.16 -11.29 0.92
N ASN A 422 -1.46 -11.26 0.63
CA ASN A 422 -1.98 -11.63 -0.68
C ASN A 422 -2.01 -10.49 -1.71
N HIS A 423 -1.71 -9.25 -1.30
CA HIS A 423 -1.73 -8.10 -2.20
C HIS A 423 -0.55 -8.13 -3.19
N PRO A 424 -0.80 -8.18 -4.50
CA PRO A 424 0.25 -8.14 -5.52
C PRO A 424 0.97 -6.80 -5.59
N SER A 425 0.34 -5.72 -5.14
CA SER A 425 0.94 -4.38 -5.07
C SER A 425 2.14 -4.31 -4.12
N ILE A 426 2.13 -5.05 -3.00
CA ILE A 426 3.23 -5.02 -2.02
C ILE A 426 4.43 -5.76 -2.57
N ILE A 427 5.53 -5.03 -2.78
CA ILE A 427 6.79 -5.58 -3.31
C ILE A 427 7.90 -5.71 -2.27
N ALA A 428 7.78 -4.99 -1.16
CA ALA A 428 8.79 -5.00 -0.12
C ALA A 428 8.18 -4.75 1.26
N TRP A 429 8.80 -5.37 2.28
CA TRP A 429 8.57 -5.11 3.68
C TRP A 429 9.68 -4.22 4.23
N GLY A 430 9.30 -3.04 4.73
CA GLY A 430 10.20 -2.07 5.34
C GLY A 430 10.37 -2.32 6.84
N VAL A 431 11.59 -2.25 7.34
CA VAL A 431 11.88 -2.55 8.75
C VAL A 431 12.21 -1.31 9.58
N GLY A 432 12.18 -0.13 8.99
CA GLY A 432 12.36 1.13 9.68
C GLY A 432 12.97 2.23 8.81
N ASN A 433 12.89 3.45 9.32
CA ASN A 433 13.32 4.68 8.67
C ASN A 433 14.20 5.54 9.58
N GLU A 434 15.31 6.06 9.05
CA GLU A 434 16.15 7.10 9.67
C GLU A 434 16.70 6.79 11.07
N LEU A 435 16.96 5.51 11.33
CA LEU A 435 17.76 5.11 12.49
C LEU A 435 19.23 5.49 12.29
N ASP A 436 20.12 5.23 13.26
CA ASP A 436 21.56 5.33 13.02
C ASP A 436 22.04 4.17 12.14
N GLY A 437 21.98 4.35 10.82
CA GLY A 437 22.34 3.33 9.83
C GLY A 437 23.81 2.92 9.89
N GLN A 438 24.67 3.68 10.58
CA GLN A 438 26.10 3.41 10.73
C GLN A 438 26.42 2.59 11.97
N SER A 439 25.47 2.47 12.89
CA SER A 439 25.60 1.69 14.12
C SER A 439 25.61 0.18 13.86
N GLU A 440 26.51 -0.54 14.52
CA GLU A 440 26.52 -2.01 14.50
C GLU A 440 25.24 -2.60 15.13
N ILE A 441 24.57 -1.88 16.04
CA ILE A 441 23.29 -2.28 16.65
C ILE A 441 22.19 -2.24 15.59
N THR A 442 22.09 -1.14 14.83
CA THR A 442 21.14 -1.05 13.71
C THR A 442 21.46 -2.08 12.63
N ALA A 443 22.73 -2.28 12.30
CA ALA A 443 23.12 -3.30 11.34
C ALA A 443 22.70 -4.71 11.79
N GLN A 444 22.83 -5.02 13.08
CA GLN A 444 22.38 -6.31 13.62
C GLN A 444 20.86 -6.44 13.60
N TYR A 445 20.12 -5.37 13.95
CA TYR A 445 18.67 -5.30 13.86
C TYR A 445 18.20 -5.60 12.42
N VAL A 446 18.76 -4.92 11.41
CA VAL A 446 18.37 -5.12 10.00
C VAL A 446 18.68 -6.54 9.52
N LYS A 447 19.80 -7.15 9.93
CA LYS A 447 20.13 -8.56 9.63
C LYS A 447 19.12 -9.53 10.24
N ASP A 448 18.76 -9.31 11.50
CA ASP A 448 17.79 -10.17 12.20
C ASP A 448 16.40 -10.08 11.54
N MET A 449 15.96 -8.85 11.23
CA MET A 449 14.69 -8.61 10.55
C MET A 449 14.67 -9.24 9.15
N LYS A 450 15.77 -9.12 8.38
CA LYS A 450 15.88 -9.78 7.08
C LYS A 450 15.74 -11.30 7.18
N SER A 451 16.43 -11.90 8.14
CA SER A 451 16.36 -13.35 8.38
C SER A 451 14.94 -13.77 8.77
N TYR A 452 14.28 -12.97 9.62
CA TYR A 452 12.92 -13.21 10.06
C TYR A 452 11.93 -13.14 8.89
N ILE A 453 11.95 -12.06 8.13
CA ILE A 453 11.06 -11.84 6.97
C ILE A 453 11.27 -12.95 5.94
N ALA A 454 12.51 -13.29 5.59
CA ALA A 454 12.82 -14.36 4.63
C ALA A 454 12.29 -15.73 5.06
N SER A 455 12.15 -15.98 6.38
CA SER A 455 11.55 -17.21 6.89
C SER A 455 10.03 -17.29 6.71
N LYS A 456 9.36 -16.15 6.48
CA LYS A 456 7.91 -16.01 6.31
C LYS A 456 7.50 -15.74 4.88
N ASP A 457 8.27 -14.92 4.18
CA ASP A 457 8.01 -14.50 2.80
C ASP A 457 9.31 -14.44 2.00
N SER A 458 9.43 -15.37 1.06
CA SER A 458 10.57 -15.45 0.13
C SER A 458 10.33 -14.71 -1.20
N ASN A 459 9.14 -14.16 -1.41
CA ASN A 459 8.73 -13.58 -2.68
C ASN A 459 8.81 -12.04 -2.72
N ARG A 460 8.91 -11.41 -1.56
CA ARG A 460 9.05 -9.96 -1.45
C ARG A 460 10.42 -9.56 -0.98
N LEU A 461 10.80 -8.35 -1.33
CA LEU A 461 12.06 -7.74 -0.91
C LEU A 461 11.95 -7.25 0.54
N MET A 462 13.09 -7.05 1.18
CA MET A 462 13.20 -6.38 2.46
C MET A 462 14.02 -5.11 2.31
N SER A 463 13.59 -4.02 2.96
CA SER A 463 14.25 -2.72 2.92
C SER A 463 14.41 -2.09 4.30
N TYR A 464 15.43 -1.27 4.44
CA TYR A 464 15.63 -0.29 5.49
C TYR A 464 15.96 1.07 4.86
N VAL A 465 15.28 2.13 5.29
CA VAL A 465 15.45 3.48 4.74
C VAL A 465 16.46 4.26 5.57
N SER A 466 17.51 4.78 4.94
CA SER A 466 18.59 5.50 5.60
C SER A 466 18.69 6.97 5.20
N ASN A 467 18.96 7.84 6.18
CA ASN A 467 19.39 9.22 5.98
C ASN A 467 20.88 9.43 6.32
N THR A 468 21.60 8.38 6.75
CA THR A 468 23.02 8.43 7.15
C THR A 468 23.98 7.86 6.10
N LEU A 469 23.48 7.35 5.00
CA LEU A 469 24.22 6.77 3.87
C LEU A 469 25.36 7.68 3.36
N LEU A 470 25.20 9.00 3.50
CA LEU A 470 26.13 10.00 2.98
C LEU A 470 27.37 10.24 3.88
N GLU A 471 27.45 9.62 5.04
CA GLU A 471 28.48 9.90 6.02
C GLU A 471 29.67 8.93 5.89
N THR A 472 29.40 7.65 5.63
CA THR A 472 30.45 6.64 5.41
C THR A 472 30.06 5.63 4.32
N PRO A 473 30.99 4.83 3.78
CA PRO A 473 30.67 3.74 2.86
C PRO A 473 29.99 2.53 3.54
N LYS A 474 29.78 2.56 4.87
CA LYS A 474 29.07 1.50 5.60
C LYS A 474 27.76 2.04 6.11
N ASP A 475 26.65 1.46 5.67
CA ASP A 475 25.33 1.79 6.15
C ASP A 475 24.42 0.54 6.12
N ALA A 476 23.55 0.40 7.12
CA ALA A 476 22.68 -0.74 7.29
C ALA A 476 21.70 -0.94 6.11
N THR A 477 21.41 0.09 5.31
CA THR A 477 20.57 -0.05 4.11
C THR A 477 21.14 -1.04 3.10
N ALA A 478 22.48 -1.20 3.06
CA ALA A 478 23.14 -2.19 2.22
C ALA A 478 22.84 -3.65 2.61
N LEU A 479 22.27 -3.90 3.78
CA LEU A 479 21.84 -5.23 4.21
C LEU A 479 20.49 -5.63 3.66
N GLY A 480 19.67 -4.67 3.21
CA GLY A 480 18.42 -4.90 2.50
C GLY A 480 18.60 -5.60 1.15
N ASP A 481 17.51 -5.90 0.47
CA ASP A 481 17.52 -6.43 -0.90
C ASP A 481 17.61 -5.32 -1.94
N MET A 482 17.26 -4.11 -1.54
CA MET A 482 17.46 -2.84 -2.25
C MET A 482 18.02 -1.79 -1.28
N ILE A 483 18.73 -0.82 -1.81
CA ILE A 483 19.19 0.34 -1.07
C ILE A 483 18.10 1.40 -1.12
N MET A 484 17.71 1.92 0.04
CA MET A 484 16.77 3.04 0.14
C MET A 484 17.42 4.20 0.88
N ALA A 485 17.47 5.35 0.22
CA ALA A 485 18.18 6.52 0.73
C ALA A 485 17.35 7.79 0.66
N ASN A 486 17.24 8.51 1.77
CA ASN A 486 16.68 9.84 1.83
C ASN A 486 17.72 10.86 1.40
N ASP A 487 17.45 11.58 0.30
CA ASP A 487 18.36 12.58 -0.26
C ASP A 487 17.83 14.01 -0.08
N TYR A 488 18.17 14.62 1.03
CA TYR A 488 17.89 16.02 1.32
C TYR A 488 19.12 16.92 1.14
N MET A 489 20.08 16.53 0.27
CA MET A 489 21.19 17.41 -0.10
C MET A 489 20.68 18.68 -0.80
N GLY A 490 21.18 19.80 -0.38
CA GLY A 490 20.66 21.12 -0.76
C GLY A 490 19.57 21.67 0.19
N THR A 491 19.10 20.84 1.13
CA THR A 491 18.16 21.19 2.20
C THR A 491 18.66 20.66 3.55
N TRP A 492 17.98 19.66 4.14
CA TRP A 492 18.33 19.12 5.47
C TRP A 492 19.73 18.49 5.59
N HIS A 493 20.26 17.93 4.51
CA HIS A 493 21.60 17.30 4.48
C HIS A 493 22.72 18.29 4.07
N GLY A 494 22.46 19.61 4.08
CA GLY A 494 23.42 20.64 3.74
C GLY A 494 23.83 20.67 2.25
N ASN A 495 24.87 21.41 1.92
CA ASN A 495 25.30 21.68 0.55
C ASN A 495 26.25 20.58 0.02
N LYS A 496 25.85 19.32 0.07
CA LYS A 496 26.56 18.20 -0.55
C LYS A 496 26.07 18.01 -2.00
N ASP A 497 26.90 17.41 -2.85
CA ASP A 497 26.54 17.11 -4.24
C ASP A 497 26.11 15.62 -4.37
N PRO A 498 24.86 15.33 -4.75
CA PRO A 498 24.41 13.96 -4.98
C PRO A 498 25.23 13.18 -6.00
N ARG A 499 25.83 13.88 -6.99
CA ARG A 499 26.71 13.26 -8.01
C ARG A 499 28.00 12.69 -7.44
N VAL A 500 28.39 13.15 -6.25
CA VAL A 500 29.59 12.69 -5.54
C VAL A 500 29.20 11.66 -4.47
N GLU A 501 28.21 11.98 -3.65
CA GLU A 501 27.91 11.20 -2.46
C GLU A 501 27.18 9.89 -2.78
N ILE A 502 26.22 9.88 -3.71
CA ILE A 502 25.50 8.67 -4.08
C ILE A 502 26.43 7.62 -4.68
N PRO A 503 27.27 7.93 -5.70
CA PRO A 503 28.22 6.96 -6.23
C PRO A 503 29.27 6.49 -5.22
N ARG A 504 29.66 7.34 -4.26
CA ARG A 504 30.63 6.98 -3.22
C ARG A 504 30.18 5.76 -2.41
N PHE A 505 28.89 5.66 -2.11
CA PHE A 505 28.32 4.51 -1.43
C PHE A 505 27.91 3.41 -2.42
N TRP A 506 27.10 3.74 -3.42
CA TRP A 506 26.47 2.75 -4.30
C TRP A 506 27.47 1.98 -5.17
N ASN A 507 28.63 2.53 -5.50
CA ASN A 507 29.64 1.80 -6.31
C ASN A 507 30.13 0.51 -5.65
N GLU A 508 30.05 0.41 -4.32
CA GLU A 508 30.38 -0.80 -3.56
C GLU A 508 29.22 -1.81 -3.50
N HIS A 509 28.03 -1.42 -3.98
CA HIS A 509 26.79 -2.19 -3.86
C HIS A 509 26.00 -2.24 -5.18
N LYS A 510 26.69 -2.30 -6.33
CA LYS A 510 26.07 -2.32 -7.67
C LYS A 510 25.27 -3.59 -7.98
N ASP A 511 25.36 -4.59 -7.15
CA ASP A 511 24.51 -5.79 -7.17
C ASP A 511 23.08 -5.53 -6.69
N LYS A 512 22.82 -4.37 -6.07
CA LYS A 512 21.52 -3.94 -5.56
C LYS A 512 20.99 -2.71 -6.27
N PRO A 513 19.67 -2.65 -6.54
CA PRO A 513 19.06 -1.43 -7.01
C PRO A 513 19.06 -0.36 -5.91
N ILE A 514 19.18 0.90 -6.32
CA ILE A 514 19.04 2.04 -5.42
C ILE A 514 17.74 2.80 -5.70
N VAL A 515 17.01 3.08 -4.63
CA VAL A 515 15.81 3.94 -4.61
C VAL A 515 16.11 5.16 -3.77
N ILE A 516 15.93 6.35 -4.32
CA ILE A 516 15.89 7.57 -3.53
C ILE A 516 14.48 7.64 -2.93
N SER A 517 14.39 7.26 -1.65
CA SER A 517 13.13 7.03 -0.94
C SER A 517 12.45 8.30 -0.45
N GLU A 518 13.22 9.39 -0.31
CA GLU A 518 12.69 10.72 -0.03
C GLU A 518 13.62 11.78 -0.60
N PHE A 519 13.05 12.82 -1.21
CA PHE A 519 13.71 14.07 -1.56
C PHE A 519 12.64 15.16 -1.76
N GLY A 520 12.91 16.38 -1.35
CA GLY A 520 11.90 17.44 -1.41
C GLY A 520 12.31 18.75 -0.74
N LEU A 521 11.33 19.63 -0.58
CA LEU A 521 11.47 20.93 0.07
C LEU A 521 10.36 21.15 1.09
N CYS A 522 10.75 21.41 2.34
CA CYS A 522 9.83 21.79 3.42
C CYS A 522 9.81 23.30 3.62
N GLU A 523 8.63 23.88 3.64
CA GLU A 523 8.42 25.28 4.02
C GLU A 523 7.82 25.36 5.44
N PRO A 524 8.10 26.41 6.20
CA PRO A 524 8.99 27.54 5.94
C PRO A 524 10.48 27.29 6.26
N ALA A 525 10.86 26.05 6.58
CA ALA A 525 12.25 25.71 6.93
C ALA A 525 13.23 26.11 5.81
N PHE A 526 12.81 25.96 4.56
CA PHE A 526 13.55 26.38 3.38
C PHE A 526 12.70 27.32 2.51
N ALA A 527 13.33 28.40 2.04
CA ALA A 527 12.64 29.44 1.26
C ALA A 527 12.44 29.01 -0.22
N GLY A 528 11.49 29.64 -0.88
CA GLY A 528 11.32 29.58 -2.33
C GLY A 528 9.95 29.09 -2.79
N GLY A 529 9.17 28.53 -1.89
CA GLY A 529 7.80 28.14 -2.16
C GLY A 529 7.66 26.99 -3.16
N ASP A 530 6.45 26.83 -3.66
CA ASP A 530 6.12 25.80 -4.63
C ASP A 530 6.94 25.88 -5.95
N PRO A 531 7.31 27.07 -6.49
CA PRO A 531 8.24 27.14 -7.62
C PRO A 531 9.59 26.48 -7.33
N ARG A 532 10.18 26.72 -6.15
CA ARG A 532 11.45 26.11 -5.78
C ARG A 532 11.31 24.58 -5.58
N ARG A 533 10.18 24.15 -5.08
CA ARG A 533 9.83 22.72 -4.97
C ARG A 533 9.86 22.03 -6.34
N ALA A 534 9.24 22.64 -7.35
CA ALA A 534 9.25 22.16 -8.73
C ALA A 534 10.68 22.15 -9.33
N GLU A 535 11.47 23.20 -9.08
CA GLU A 535 12.87 23.28 -9.54
C GLU A 535 13.73 22.17 -8.93
N ILE A 536 13.64 21.95 -7.61
CA ILE A 536 14.37 20.88 -6.93
C ILE A 536 14.00 19.50 -7.52
N PHE A 537 12.71 19.27 -7.79
CA PHE A 537 12.28 18.03 -8.42
C PHE A 537 12.99 17.82 -9.78
N LEU A 538 12.98 18.83 -10.65
CA LEU A 538 13.65 18.77 -11.96
C LEU A 538 15.17 18.59 -11.85
N GLU A 539 15.82 19.36 -10.98
CA GLU A 539 17.26 19.26 -10.75
C GLU A 539 17.67 17.86 -10.31
N LYS A 540 16.95 17.31 -9.32
CA LYS A 540 17.21 15.98 -8.75
C LYS A 540 16.90 14.86 -9.76
N MET A 541 15.79 14.94 -10.48
CA MET A 541 15.45 13.97 -11.54
C MET A 541 16.54 13.87 -12.60
N ASN A 542 17.10 15.00 -13.03
CA ASN A 542 18.21 14.99 -13.98
C ASN A 542 19.44 14.30 -13.41
N ILE A 543 19.81 14.59 -12.14
CA ILE A 543 20.93 13.96 -11.46
C ILE A 543 20.72 12.44 -11.35
N TYR A 544 19.54 12.01 -10.93
CA TYR A 544 19.24 10.58 -10.74
C TYR A 544 19.25 9.81 -12.06
N ARG A 545 18.77 10.41 -13.16
CA ARG A 545 18.88 9.85 -14.51
C ARG A 545 20.35 9.73 -14.95
N GLU A 546 21.20 10.75 -14.71
CA GLU A 546 22.63 10.72 -15.00
C GLU A 546 23.35 9.61 -14.23
N LEU A 547 22.95 9.38 -12.98
CA LEU A 547 23.55 8.36 -12.11
C LEU A 547 23.04 6.94 -12.38
N GLY A 548 21.90 6.79 -13.10
CA GLY A 548 21.23 5.51 -13.35
C GLY A 548 20.54 4.95 -12.10
N VAL A 549 19.93 5.81 -11.29
CA VAL A 549 19.12 5.43 -10.12
C VAL A 549 17.92 4.60 -10.55
N ASN A 550 17.60 3.53 -9.83
CA ASN A 550 16.57 2.55 -10.23
C ASN A 550 15.16 2.88 -9.76
N GLY A 551 15.04 3.82 -8.82
CA GLY A 551 13.74 4.26 -8.34
C GLY A 551 13.79 5.57 -7.58
N ILE A 552 12.68 6.31 -7.61
CA ILE A 552 12.51 7.54 -6.83
C ILE A 552 11.13 7.58 -6.18
N ILE A 553 11.05 8.17 -4.99
CA ILE A 553 9.82 8.53 -4.30
C ILE A 553 9.96 9.99 -3.88
N TRP A 554 9.14 10.85 -4.46
CA TRP A 554 9.07 12.25 -4.10
C TRP A 554 8.41 12.42 -2.73
N PHE A 555 9.03 13.17 -1.83
CA PHE A 555 8.45 13.48 -0.53
C PHE A 555 7.99 14.95 -0.51
N CYS A 556 6.65 15.16 -0.64
CA CYS A 556 5.61 14.15 -0.77
C CYS A 556 4.45 14.63 -1.66
N LEU A 557 3.38 13.84 -1.76
CA LEU A 557 2.19 14.20 -2.52
C LEU A 557 1.51 15.41 -1.88
N ASN A 558 1.21 15.35 -0.57
CA ASN A 558 0.38 16.32 0.14
C ASN A 558 1.11 17.03 1.28
N ASP A 559 0.75 18.26 1.56
CA ASP A 559 1.05 18.85 2.86
C ASP A 559 0.45 17.94 3.93
N TYR A 560 1.08 17.83 5.08
CA TYR A 560 0.62 16.90 6.09
C TYR A 560 0.71 17.44 7.52
N ARG A 561 -0.26 17.04 8.33
CA ARG A 561 -0.28 17.29 9.76
C ARG A 561 0.78 16.45 10.47
N THR A 562 1.48 17.06 11.40
CA THR A 562 2.53 16.41 12.17
C THR A 562 2.74 17.15 13.48
N GLN A 563 3.26 16.44 14.48
CA GLN A 563 3.64 17.04 15.74
C GLN A 563 4.93 17.85 15.66
N MET A 564 5.73 17.65 14.62
CA MET A 564 7.03 18.28 14.40
C MET A 564 6.99 19.39 13.35
N GLY A 565 5.81 19.78 12.87
CA GLY A 565 5.66 20.76 11.80
C GLY A 565 6.12 22.15 12.18
N GLU A 566 6.65 22.86 11.20
CA GLU A 566 7.18 24.22 11.33
C GLU A 566 6.10 25.29 11.12
N GLU A 567 4.91 24.91 10.62
CA GLU A 567 3.80 25.83 10.35
C GLU A 567 2.54 25.43 11.10
N GLY A 568 1.81 26.43 11.62
CA GLY A 568 0.60 26.23 12.41
C GLY A 568 0.89 25.84 13.86
N GLU A 569 -0.18 25.66 14.64
CA GLU A 569 -0.13 25.30 16.05
C GLU A 569 -1.14 24.19 16.36
N GLY A 570 -0.91 23.45 17.46
CA GLY A 570 -1.79 22.39 17.92
C GLY A 570 -2.03 21.35 16.82
N ARG A 571 -3.29 20.96 16.65
CA ARG A 571 -3.73 20.02 15.63
C ARG A 571 -3.51 20.48 14.18
N LEU A 572 -3.42 21.78 13.94
CA LEU A 572 -3.16 22.34 12.60
C LEU A 572 -1.66 22.48 12.29
N ARG A 573 -0.80 22.04 13.21
CA ARG A 573 0.65 21.99 12.98
C ARG A 573 0.94 21.04 11.82
N ARG A 574 1.74 21.53 10.86
CA ARG A 574 1.97 20.83 9.60
C ARG A 574 3.34 21.11 9.02
N ARG A 575 3.75 20.25 8.11
CA ARG A 575 4.80 20.53 7.13
C ARG A 575 4.22 20.82 5.77
N VAL A 576 4.77 21.80 5.10
CA VAL A 576 4.40 22.17 3.73
C VAL A 576 5.42 21.59 2.76
N HIS A 577 5.31 20.28 2.56
CA HIS A 577 6.14 19.49 1.66
C HIS A 577 5.45 19.15 0.34
N GLY A 578 4.13 19.15 0.35
CA GLY A 578 3.30 18.54 -0.67
C GLY A 578 3.27 19.28 -2.01
N SER A 579 3.08 18.51 -3.08
CA SER A 579 2.65 18.99 -4.39
C SER A 579 1.14 19.24 -4.46
N VAL A 580 0.38 18.83 -3.44
CA VAL A 580 -1.01 19.23 -3.18
C VAL A 580 -1.12 19.74 -1.74
N ASP A 581 -2.20 20.48 -1.44
CA ASP A 581 -2.44 20.97 -0.08
C ASP A 581 -3.07 19.90 0.83
N LEU A 582 -3.37 20.26 2.11
CA LEU A 582 -4.00 19.35 3.10
C LEU A 582 -5.35 18.79 2.63
N TYR A 583 -6.00 19.43 1.67
CA TYR A 583 -7.34 19.07 1.21
C TYR A 583 -7.35 18.39 -0.16
N GLY A 584 -6.16 18.18 -0.74
CA GLY A 584 -6.00 17.52 -2.05
C GLY A 584 -6.11 18.47 -3.24
N ASN A 585 -5.95 19.79 -3.07
CA ASN A 585 -5.89 20.72 -4.19
C ASN A 585 -4.46 20.78 -4.77
N PRO A 586 -4.28 20.45 -6.08
CA PRO A 586 -2.97 20.46 -6.71
C PRO A 586 -2.33 21.86 -6.72
N LYS A 587 -1.04 21.91 -6.41
CA LYS A 587 -0.17 23.07 -6.60
C LYS A 587 0.52 22.98 -7.97
N PRO A 588 1.15 24.07 -8.48
CA PRO A 588 1.87 24.01 -9.75
C PRO A 588 2.95 22.92 -9.85
N SER A 589 3.63 22.59 -8.73
CA SER A 589 4.63 21.52 -8.67
C SER A 589 4.04 20.14 -9.00
N TYR A 590 2.76 19.90 -8.76
CA TYR A 590 2.08 18.66 -9.10
C TYR A 590 2.16 18.36 -10.61
N GLU A 591 1.93 19.36 -11.46
CA GLU A 591 2.05 19.20 -12.91
C GLU A 591 3.50 18.93 -13.35
N THR A 592 4.49 19.47 -12.63
CA THR A 592 5.90 19.17 -12.88
C THR A 592 6.20 17.70 -12.58
N VAL A 593 5.79 17.20 -11.42
CA VAL A 593 5.93 15.77 -11.07
C VAL A 593 5.23 14.88 -12.10
N LYS A 594 3.97 15.19 -12.43
CA LYS A 594 3.18 14.46 -13.42
C LYS A 594 3.89 14.34 -14.78
N ASN A 595 4.38 15.45 -15.32
CA ASN A 595 5.03 15.48 -16.63
C ASN A 595 6.36 14.72 -16.62
N GLU A 596 7.14 14.84 -15.55
CA GLU A 596 8.42 14.15 -15.42
C GLU A 596 8.26 12.64 -15.17
N CYS A 597 7.21 12.21 -14.49
CA CYS A 597 6.92 10.79 -14.26
C CYS A 597 6.15 10.10 -15.40
N ALA A 598 5.66 10.84 -16.42
CA ALA A 598 5.01 10.22 -17.60
C ALA A 598 6.03 9.40 -18.40
N PRO A 599 5.72 8.13 -18.77
CA PRO A 599 6.64 7.30 -19.54
C PRO A 599 6.73 7.74 -21.01
N LEU A 600 5.60 8.10 -21.59
CA LEU A 600 5.49 8.55 -22.98
C LEU A 600 5.39 10.07 -23.06
N TYR A 601 6.01 10.63 -24.07
CA TYR A 601 5.95 12.07 -24.36
C TYR A 601 5.96 12.37 -25.85
N ILE A 602 5.43 13.53 -26.25
CA ILE A 602 5.51 13.99 -27.63
C ILE A 602 6.88 14.65 -27.85
N LYS A 603 7.74 13.95 -28.58
CA LYS A 603 9.12 14.36 -28.88
C LYS A 603 9.19 15.49 -29.89
N SER A 604 8.32 15.45 -30.93
CA SER A 604 8.26 16.48 -31.93
C SER A 604 6.88 16.57 -32.59
N VAL A 605 6.58 17.73 -33.13
CA VAL A 605 5.37 18.06 -33.88
C VAL A 605 5.76 18.70 -35.23
N ALA A 606 5.13 18.33 -36.31
CA ALA A 606 5.33 18.94 -37.63
C ALA A 606 4.03 19.00 -38.40
N PHE A 607 3.90 19.99 -39.33
CA PHE A 607 2.84 19.98 -40.31
C PHE A 607 3.32 19.27 -41.58
N TYR A 608 2.54 18.34 -42.07
CA TYR A 608 2.81 17.58 -43.27
C TYR A 608 1.81 17.96 -44.34
N ASP A 609 2.32 18.50 -45.48
CA ASP A 609 1.52 18.82 -46.67
C ASP A 609 1.60 17.65 -47.64
N ASN A 610 0.48 17.02 -47.96
CA ASN A 610 0.39 15.82 -48.81
C ASN A 610 0.71 16.08 -50.31
N ASP A 611 1.02 17.34 -50.71
CA ASP A 611 1.13 17.73 -52.10
C ASP A 611 2.57 17.78 -52.68
N ARG A 612 3.57 17.23 -51.98
CA ARG A 612 4.91 17.03 -52.57
C ARG A 612 5.13 15.59 -53.00
N ASP A 613 4.48 15.20 -54.09
CA ASP A 613 4.94 14.07 -54.90
C ASP A 613 6.14 14.55 -55.75
N GLU A 614 7.36 14.27 -55.31
CA GLU A 614 8.62 14.70 -55.92
C GLU A 614 8.89 14.05 -57.28
N SER A 615 7.92 13.32 -57.89
CA SER A 615 8.11 12.57 -59.11
C SER A 615 7.48 13.17 -60.37
N LYS A 616 6.90 14.40 -60.37
CA LYS A 616 6.33 15.00 -61.59
C LYS A 616 6.78 16.43 -61.84
N GLU A 617 7.83 16.58 -62.62
CA GLU A 617 8.05 17.78 -63.46
C GLU A 617 6.89 17.96 -64.46
N ASN A 618 6.03 18.94 -64.26
CA ASN A 618 5.49 19.89 -65.21
C ASN A 618 4.39 20.80 -64.60
N PRO A 619 4.53 22.13 -64.68
CA PRO A 619 3.52 23.02 -64.19
C PRO A 619 2.51 23.38 -65.24
N LYS A 620 1.37 22.72 -65.36
CA LYS A 620 0.19 23.30 -66.04
C LYS A 620 -0.80 23.77 -64.98
N LYS A 621 -1.04 25.08 -64.93
CA LYS A 621 -2.06 25.76 -64.13
C LYS A 621 -3.40 25.02 -64.23
N ILE A 622 -3.87 24.51 -63.11
CA ILE A 622 -5.27 24.20 -62.90
C ILE A 622 -5.73 25.07 -61.75
N SER A 623 -6.55 26.08 -62.11
CA SER A 623 -7.29 26.93 -61.17
C SER A 623 -8.41 26.12 -60.53
N GLY A 624 -8.17 25.61 -59.40
CA GLY A 624 -9.16 24.99 -58.52
C GLY A 624 -8.58 24.90 -57.14
N ARG A 625 -9.09 25.71 -56.19
CA ARG A 625 -8.75 25.66 -54.77
C ARG A 625 -9.12 24.26 -54.20
N LEU A 626 -8.25 23.28 -54.39
CA LEU A 626 -8.16 22.15 -53.48
C LEU A 626 -7.46 22.67 -52.22
N LYS A 627 -8.21 22.81 -51.16
CA LYS A 627 -7.63 23.03 -49.80
C LYS A 627 -6.77 21.80 -49.54
N SER A 628 -5.44 21.96 -49.58
CA SER A 628 -4.51 20.94 -49.07
C SER A 628 -4.92 20.59 -47.65
N GLN A 629 -5.26 19.35 -47.38
CA GLN A 629 -5.50 18.85 -46.03
C GLN A 629 -4.12 18.72 -45.39
N ARG A 630 -3.76 19.71 -44.55
CA ARG A 630 -2.57 19.63 -43.70
C ARG A 630 -2.80 18.51 -42.68
N LYS A 631 -1.84 17.60 -42.55
CA LYS A 631 -1.81 16.61 -41.48
C LYS A 631 -0.85 17.07 -40.41
N LEU A 632 -1.20 16.83 -39.14
CA LEU A 632 -0.31 17.04 -38.02
C LEU A 632 0.46 15.74 -37.79
N GLN A 633 1.78 15.78 -37.93
CA GLN A 633 2.68 14.67 -37.65
C GLN A 633 3.22 14.83 -36.24
N LEU A 634 3.07 13.81 -35.42
CA LEU A 634 3.57 13.72 -34.05
C LEU A 634 4.56 12.57 -33.94
N VAL A 635 5.68 12.77 -33.29
CA VAL A 635 6.57 11.69 -32.85
C VAL A 635 6.43 11.49 -31.39
N ILE A 636 5.91 10.34 -30.96
CA ILE A 636 5.77 9.93 -29.57
C ILE A 636 6.98 9.06 -29.24
N ALA A 637 7.57 9.29 -28.07
CA ALA A 637 8.73 8.54 -27.59
C ALA A 637 8.49 7.96 -26.20
N ASN A 638 9.09 6.80 -25.93
CA ASN A 638 9.17 6.24 -24.58
C ASN A 638 10.48 6.65 -23.92
N LYS A 639 10.44 7.05 -22.66
CA LYS A 639 11.61 7.43 -21.87
C LYS A 639 12.56 6.25 -21.67
N THR A 640 13.84 6.56 -21.45
CA THR A 640 14.90 5.57 -21.24
C THR A 640 15.35 5.49 -19.78
N ALA A 641 14.90 6.42 -18.93
CA ALA A 641 15.24 6.47 -17.52
C ALA A 641 14.18 7.24 -16.72
N LEU A 642 13.87 6.78 -15.54
CA LEU A 642 12.98 7.33 -14.53
C LEU A 642 11.78 8.12 -15.11
N PRO A 643 10.72 7.40 -15.55
CA PRO A 643 10.54 5.94 -15.52
C PRO A 643 11.16 5.24 -16.74
N CYS A 644 11.40 3.92 -16.60
CA CYS A 644 11.88 3.07 -17.67
C CYS A 644 11.13 1.74 -17.63
N TYR A 645 10.29 1.48 -18.64
CA TYR A 645 9.54 0.24 -18.84
C TYR A 645 8.84 0.21 -20.20
N GLU A 646 8.41 -0.96 -20.64
CA GLU A 646 7.64 -1.14 -21.87
C GLU A 646 6.22 -0.56 -21.71
N SER A 647 5.89 0.50 -22.45
CA SER A 647 4.58 1.15 -22.42
C SER A 647 3.63 0.47 -23.40
N CYS A 648 2.57 -0.16 -22.90
CA CYS A 648 1.61 -0.94 -23.68
C CYS A 648 0.17 -0.50 -23.34
N GLY A 649 -0.70 -0.41 -24.38
CA GLY A 649 -2.11 -0.06 -24.22
C GLY A 649 -2.38 1.43 -23.99
N TYR A 650 -1.41 2.28 -24.27
CA TYR A 650 -1.59 3.74 -24.23
C TYR A 650 -2.33 4.26 -25.44
N HIS A 651 -2.99 5.42 -25.32
CA HIS A 651 -3.74 6.07 -26.38
C HIS A 651 -3.32 7.52 -26.55
N LEU A 652 -3.35 8.01 -27.78
CA LEU A 652 -3.31 9.44 -28.08
C LEU A 652 -4.74 9.94 -28.32
N ALA A 653 -5.21 10.89 -27.52
CA ALA A 653 -6.49 11.53 -27.68
C ALA A 653 -6.32 13.00 -28.08
N GLY A 654 -7.16 13.47 -29.00
CA GLY A 654 -7.22 14.88 -29.42
C GLY A 654 -8.54 15.53 -29.02
N PHE A 655 -8.46 16.76 -28.51
CA PHE A 655 -9.60 17.52 -28.02
C PHE A 655 -9.70 18.88 -28.72
N ASN A 656 -10.92 19.37 -28.98
CA ASN A 656 -11.18 20.70 -29.50
C ASN A 656 -11.17 21.77 -28.39
N SER A 657 -11.41 23.02 -28.77
CA SER A 657 -11.38 24.19 -27.87
C SER A 657 -12.48 24.19 -26.80
N ILE A 658 -13.55 23.41 -26.98
CA ILE A 658 -14.63 23.26 -26.01
C ILE A 658 -14.49 21.98 -25.16
N GLY A 659 -13.35 21.26 -25.30
CA GLY A 659 -13.06 20.06 -24.50
C GLY A 659 -13.68 18.78 -25.02
N SER A 660 -14.31 18.75 -26.19
CA SER A 660 -14.84 17.52 -26.79
C SER A 660 -13.70 16.70 -27.42
N ARG A 661 -13.71 15.39 -27.19
CA ARG A 661 -12.79 14.45 -27.84
C ARG A 661 -13.13 14.32 -29.31
N ILE A 662 -12.17 14.56 -30.19
CA ILE A 662 -12.30 14.48 -31.65
C ILE A 662 -11.64 13.25 -32.25
N CYS A 663 -10.62 12.72 -31.59
CA CYS A 663 -9.99 11.45 -32.01
C CYS A 663 -9.40 10.73 -30.82
N GLN A 664 -9.24 9.41 -30.99
CA GLN A 664 -8.44 8.54 -30.12
C GLN A 664 -7.70 7.55 -31.03
N ILE A 665 -6.43 7.36 -30.78
CA ILE A 665 -5.56 6.45 -31.53
C ILE A 665 -4.84 5.59 -30.51
N GLU A 666 -4.94 4.29 -30.66
CA GLU A 666 -4.14 3.34 -29.90
C GLU A 666 -2.68 3.45 -30.32
N LEU A 667 -1.78 3.52 -29.35
CA LEU A 667 -0.35 3.55 -29.59
C LEU A 667 0.20 2.12 -29.62
N ASP A 668 1.21 1.91 -30.46
CA ASP A 668 1.97 0.66 -30.45
C ASP A 668 2.61 0.46 -29.05
N THR A 669 2.89 -0.78 -28.71
CA THR A 669 3.75 -1.07 -27.57
C THR A 669 5.15 -0.52 -27.85
N LEU A 670 5.63 0.40 -27.02
CA LEU A 670 6.93 1.04 -27.14
C LEU A 670 7.88 0.60 -26.04
N LYS A 671 9.01 0.02 -26.39
CA LYS A 671 10.12 -0.23 -25.46
C LYS A 671 10.84 1.08 -25.12
N PRO A 672 11.59 1.15 -24.01
CA PRO A 672 12.39 2.33 -23.67
C PRO A 672 13.27 2.79 -24.84
N GLY A 673 13.15 4.08 -25.21
CA GLY A 673 13.88 4.71 -26.32
C GLY A 673 13.23 4.56 -27.69
N GLU A 674 12.22 3.72 -27.84
CA GLU A 674 11.49 3.59 -29.11
C GLU A 674 10.57 4.78 -29.37
N THR A 675 10.24 4.97 -30.63
CA THR A 675 9.36 6.07 -31.07
C THR A 675 8.34 5.58 -32.09
N GLN A 676 7.16 6.20 -32.04
CA GLN A 676 6.08 5.99 -33.01
C GLN A 676 5.72 7.32 -33.68
N THR A 677 5.54 7.31 -35.00
CA THR A 677 5.02 8.46 -35.72
C THR A 677 3.51 8.31 -35.90
N VAL A 678 2.76 9.30 -35.46
CA VAL A 678 1.30 9.37 -35.60
C VAL A 678 0.92 10.55 -36.51
N LEU A 679 0.06 10.30 -37.48
CA LEU A 679 -0.48 11.30 -38.40
C LEU A 679 -1.95 11.60 -38.02
N LEU A 680 -2.22 12.80 -37.56
CA LEU A 680 -3.58 13.29 -37.33
C LEU A 680 -4.07 14.04 -38.56
N ALA A 681 -5.20 13.64 -39.13
CA ALA A 681 -5.84 14.39 -40.20
C ALA A 681 -6.33 15.74 -39.64
N ASP A 682 -6.11 16.82 -40.42
CA ASP A 682 -6.71 18.12 -40.10
C ASP A 682 -8.23 17.98 -40.28
N THR A 683 -8.94 17.80 -39.19
CA THR A 683 -10.39 17.80 -39.17
C THR A 683 -10.88 19.24 -39.25
N LYS A 684 -12.10 19.47 -39.76
CA LYS A 684 -12.72 20.82 -39.79
C LYS A 684 -12.76 21.49 -38.40
N GLU A 685 -12.60 20.70 -37.34
CA GLU A 685 -12.45 21.13 -35.95
C GLU A 685 -10.95 21.06 -35.59
N SER A 686 -10.35 22.22 -35.34
CA SER A 686 -8.93 22.31 -34.97
C SER A 686 -8.70 21.71 -33.62
N PHE A 687 -7.67 20.87 -33.47
CA PHE A 687 -7.18 20.41 -32.17
C PHE A 687 -6.72 21.61 -31.31
N SER A 688 -7.10 21.63 -30.06
CA SER A 688 -6.60 22.58 -29.06
C SER A 688 -5.68 21.91 -28.04
N ARG A 689 -5.98 20.66 -27.68
CA ARG A 689 -5.23 19.88 -26.70
C ARG A 689 -5.01 18.44 -27.20
N LEU A 690 -3.81 17.92 -26.97
CA LEU A 690 -3.45 16.53 -27.17
C LEU A 690 -3.15 15.89 -25.81
N VAL A 691 -3.60 14.67 -25.62
CA VAL A 691 -3.45 13.91 -24.36
C VAL A 691 -2.92 12.53 -24.67
N ILE A 692 -1.88 12.09 -23.97
CA ILE A 692 -1.53 10.67 -23.90
C ILE A 692 -2.24 10.09 -22.69
N GLU A 693 -3.07 9.09 -22.93
CA GLU A 693 -3.88 8.41 -21.92
C GLU A 693 -3.24 7.05 -21.59
N ARG A 694 -3.34 6.66 -20.32
CA ARG A 694 -2.92 5.34 -19.81
C ARG A 694 -3.88 4.25 -20.29
N PRO A 695 -3.54 2.96 -20.09
CA PRO A 695 -4.43 1.85 -20.44
C PRO A 695 -5.79 1.89 -19.73
N ASP A 696 -5.88 2.47 -18.55
CA ASP A 696 -7.13 2.68 -17.81
C ASP A 696 -7.97 3.87 -18.31
N GLY A 697 -7.49 4.57 -19.33
CA GLY A 697 -8.13 5.76 -19.93
C GLY A 697 -7.87 7.06 -19.18
N SER A 698 -7.12 7.04 -18.07
CA SER A 698 -6.76 8.26 -17.34
C SER A 698 -5.64 9.04 -18.05
N GLU A 699 -5.63 10.37 -17.85
CA GLU A 699 -4.62 11.25 -18.45
C GLU A 699 -3.23 10.98 -17.84
N SER A 700 -2.25 10.63 -18.70
CA SER A 700 -0.85 10.59 -18.34
C SER A 700 -0.21 11.97 -18.47
N ILE A 701 -0.23 12.53 -19.69
CA ILE A 701 0.34 13.84 -19.97
C ILE A 701 -0.50 14.57 -21.02
N SER A 702 -0.59 15.90 -20.91
CA SER A 702 -1.33 16.72 -21.87
C SER A 702 -0.52 17.89 -22.40
N TYR A 703 -0.84 18.28 -23.63
CA TYR A 703 -0.16 19.35 -24.36
C TYR A 703 -1.17 20.31 -24.97
N GLN A 704 -0.97 21.62 -24.77
CA GLN A 704 -1.68 22.63 -25.55
C GLN A 704 -1.02 22.78 -26.92
N LEU A 705 -1.75 22.51 -27.99
CA LEU A 705 -1.18 22.50 -29.33
C LEU A 705 -0.56 23.86 -29.73
N LYS A 706 -1.15 24.98 -29.28
CA LYS A 706 -0.61 26.33 -29.51
C LYS A 706 0.81 26.51 -28.93
N ASP A 707 1.07 25.93 -27.74
CA ASP A 707 2.36 26.06 -27.06
C ASP A 707 3.41 25.17 -27.72
N MET A 708 3.02 23.97 -28.17
CA MET A 708 3.88 23.08 -28.96
C MET A 708 4.31 23.73 -30.26
N ILE A 709 3.37 24.33 -31.01
CA ILE A 709 3.67 25.02 -32.27
C ILE A 709 4.55 26.25 -32.05
N LYS A 710 4.39 26.94 -30.92
CA LYS A 710 5.25 28.09 -30.58
C LYS A 710 6.68 27.67 -30.26
N ALA A 711 6.88 26.52 -29.63
CA ALA A 711 8.20 25.97 -29.33
C ALA A 711 8.96 25.45 -30.59
N MET A 712 8.27 25.25 -31.71
CA MET A 712 8.85 24.86 -33.01
C MET A 712 9.43 26.07 -33.79
N LYS A 713 9.07 27.30 -33.44
CA LYS A 713 9.56 28.54 -34.07
C LYS A 713 10.79 29.06 -33.33
#